data_69b7f6d2a0d2ad3f53c84fc918ce0b1a
#
_entry.id   69b7f6d2a0d2ad3f53c84fc918ce0b1a
#
_cell.length_a   1.000
_cell.length_b   1.000
_cell.length_c   1.000
_cell.angle_alpha   90.00
_cell.angle_beta   90.00
_cell.angle_gamma   90.00
#
_symmetry.space_group_name_H-M   'P 1'
#
loop_
_entity.id
_entity.type
_entity.pdbx_description
1 polymer ?
#
loop_
_entity_poly.entity_id
_entity_poly.type
_entity_poly.pdbx_seq_one_letter_code
_entity_poly.pdbx_strand_id
1 'polypeptide(L)'
;MLIRSLPAVSVLLLAASAAGAQSLPGFTPAASAREQQLEARLQAVPDTISAQNWTRALAAKPHVAGTPAQIETADFVLRHMASWGLDTQRIAFRVYLPYHDSTIVERITPTRIRLSLNEPPVPGDPTTILNPWPAMNGGSGKGDVTAPLIYVNQGLPGDFAKLDSLGVSVRGKIAIVRYGGSFRGIKAREAESHGALGLLIYSDPIDDGFVRGPVYPDGPMRNPQEVQRGSIYNGDGDPTTPDWASTPNARRVREDSLAVSHIPVVPIGYGNAEILMKEMHGPAVPVSWQGGMKFDYHLGDTTVEARVAVWPERGQRAYKTIYDTFGRLRGTEFPDEMVIVGGHRDAWGPGADDNISGTVSVMEAARAFATAAREGMRPRRTIVFATWDAEEWGLVGSTEWVQLMRDSLKAEAVAYYNQDESAAGRSFGAGGTATLQGLIRSATRSVQMPGDTGSIYEYWARPAQAGDMAATSAGRGAANGGRRRGGPDAARRSQQIPEPRLGDLGGGSDFAGFYNYLGIPSIETGFSGRSGWYHSAYDTYTAMERFGDPGYLSHAAEGRLVAVIMARLANADIVPYDFAALGRYLGELASPVAPLRIHEPDVSRVAPELAEVQQAAAALRSAGDRFNLLRDSLLGRGDLSASALAIANRDLRQAEPKLTRPEGLPGRPFMKNLVFASDRDNGYANVALPGIAEALRDNDIPRAQREARDLAARIRAVATQVDGATDALRTEQR
;
A
#
# COMPACT_ATOMS: atom_id res chain seq x y z
N MET A 1 -46.82 59.86 45.62
CA MET A 1 -45.87 58.92 46.25
C MET A 1 -45.69 57.75 45.26
N LEU A 2 -44.68 57.85 44.42
CA LEU A 2 -44.40 56.88 43.36
C LEU A 2 -43.22 56.00 43.81
N ILE A 3 -43.48 54.71 43.99
CA ILE A 3 -42.45 53.74 44.30
C ILE A 3 -41.98 53.13 42.96
N ARG A 4 -40.71 53.39 42.64
CA ARG A 4 -40.03 52.79 41.48
C ARG A 4 -39.49 51.43 41.86
N SER A 5 -39.94 50.39 41.20
CA SER A 5 -39.36 49.05 41.28
C SER A 5 -38.19 48.89 40.32
N LEU A 6 -37.03 48.54 40.82
CA LEU A 6 -35.85 48.09 40.02
C LEU A 6 -36.00 46.63 39.59
N PRO A 7 -35.63 46.23 38.36
CA PRO A 7 -35.59 44.86 37.96
C PRO A 7 -34.27 44.18 38.46
N ALA A 8 -34.41 43.07 39.11
CA ALA A 8 -33.29 42.17 39.42
C ALA A 8 -32.78 41.48 38.16
N VAL A 9 -31.51 41.73 37.80
CA VAL A 9 -30.79 40.99 36.75
C VAL A 9 -30.32 39.70 37.34
N SER A 10 -30.98 38.58 37.00
CA SER A 10 -30.51 37.23 37.31
C SER A 10 -29.36 36.87 36.34
N VAL A 11 -28.13 36.81 36.85
CA VAL A 11 -26.98 36.28 36.15
C VAL A 11 -27.10 34.75 36.22
N LEU A 12 -27.54 34.13 35.12
CA LEU A 12 -27.42 32.68 34.92
C LEU A 12 -25.94 32.34 34.68
N LEU A 13 -25.28 31.82 35.67
CA LEU A 13 -24.01 31.08 35.54
C LEU A 13 -24.34 29.77 34.78
N LEU A 14 -24.05 29.72 33.50
CA LEU A 14 -23.92 28.46 32.77
C LEU A 14 -22.70 27.71 33.32
N ALA A 15 -22.92 26.80 34.22
CA ALA A 15 -21.98 25.75 34.54
C ALA A 15 -21.90 24.83 33.28
N ALA A 16 -20.92 25.06 32.43
CA ALA A 16 -20.53 24.09 31.42
C ALA A 16 -20.11 22.82 32.18
N SER A 17 -20.95 21.82 32.16
CA SER A 17 -20.60 20.45 32.55
C SER A 17 -19.42 20.05 31.65
N ALA A 18 -18.22 20.03 32.25
CA ALA A 18 -17.08 19.34 31.67
C ALA A 18 -17.44 17.85 31.65
N ALA A 19 -18.15 17.41 30.58
CA ALA A 19 -18.12 16.02 30.20
C ALA A 19 -16.63 15.72 30.04
N GLY A 20 -16.10 14.83 30.92
CA GLY A 20 -14.67 14.51 30.95
C GLY A 20 -14.22 14.11 29.55
N ALA A 21 -13.49 15.00 28.90
CA ALA A 21 -12.91 14.73 27.59
C ALA A 21 -12.04 13.49 27.75
N GLN A 22 -12.38 12.42 27.03
CA GLN A 22 -11.62 11.18 27.09
C GLN A 22 -10.20 11.50 26.64
N SER A 23 -9.21 11.24 27.51
CA SER A 23 -7.81 11.52 27.19
C SER A 23 -7.35 10.70 26.01
N LEU A 24 -6.65 11.33 25.07
CA LEU A 24 -6.08 10.65 23.92
C LEU A 24 -4.93 9.75 24.37
N PRO A 25 -4.76 8.55 23.78
CA PRO A 25 -3.63 7.66 24.08
C PRO A 25 -2.29 8.37 23.87
N GLY A 26 -1.42 8.35 24.88
CA GLY A 26 -0.11 8.99 24.81
C GLY A 26 -0.09 10.47 25.20
N PHE A 27 -1.21 11.06 25.63
CA PHE A 27 -1.33 12.46 26.00
C PHE A 27 -1.71 12.67 27.48
N THR A 28 -1.15 13.69 28.11
CA THR A 28 -1.70 14.20 29.36
C THR A 28 -3.09 14.82 29.13
N PRO A 29 -3.96 14.98 30.15
CA PRO A 29 -5.27 15.62 29.96
C PRO A 29 -5.19 17.02 29.35
N ALA A 30 -4.20 17.82 29.76
CA ALA A 30 -3.98 19.15 29.20
C ALA A 30 -3.48 19.11 27.76
N ALA A 31 -2.60 18.18 27.41
CA ALA A 31 -2.14 17.99 26.05
C ALA A 31 -3.27 17.46 25.16
N SER A 32 -4.12 16.52 25.65
CA SER A 32 -5.29 16.03 24.93
C SER A 32 -6.26 17.16 24.56
N ALA A 33 -6.51 18.09 25.47
CA ALA A 33 -7.40 19.21 25.20
C ALA A 33 -6.83 20.14 24.10
N ARG A 34 -5.51 20.40 24.13
CA ARG A 34 -4.84 21.17 23.07
C ARG A 34 -4.86 20.44 21.73
N GLU A 35 -4.62 19.12 21.77
CA GLU A 35 -4.63 18.29 20.58
C GLU A 35 -6.01 18.27 19.91
N GLN A 36 -7.10 18.13 20.67
CA GLN A 36 -8.46 18.17 20.16
C GLN A 36 -8.80 19.52 19.51
N GLN A 37 -8.28 20.63 20.05
CA GLN A 37 -8.41 21.95 19.42
C GLN A 37 -7.63 22.02 18.09
N LEU A 38 -6.41 21.50 18.05
CA LEU A 38 -5.62 21.40 16.83
C LEU A 38 -6.31 20.51 15.80
N GLU A 39 -6.79 19.32 16.19
CA GLU A 39 -7.50 18.41 15.29
C GLU A 39 -8.74 19.05 14.67
N ALA A 40 -9.53 19.79 15.47
CA ALA A 40 -10.68 20.52 14.96
C ALA A 40 -10.27 21.57 13.91
N ARG A 41 -9.14 22.26 14.13
CA ARG A 41 -8.60 23.24 13.19
C ARG A 41 -8.06 22.58 11.93
N LEU A 42 -7.33 21.48 12.06
CA LEU A 42 -6.80 20.70 10.93
C LEU A 42 -7.93 20.17 10.05
N GLN A 43 -8.97 19.60 10.63
CA GLN A 43 -10.11 19.04 9.89
C GLN A 43 -10.95 20.11 9.16
N ALA A 44 -10.87 21.38 9.57
CA ALA A 44 -11.58 22.47 8.90
C ALA A 44 -10.91 22.93 7.59
N VAL A 45 -9.70 22.45 7.26
CA VAL A 45 -8.94 22.91 6.10
C VAL A 45 -9.12 22.04 4.85
N PRO A 46 -9.03 20.70 4.90
CA PRO A 46 -9.23 19.85 3.72
C PRO A 46 -10.63 20.02 3.14
N ASP A 47 -10.71 20.34 1.84
CA ASP A 47 -11.97 20.63 1.16
C ASP A 47 -12.05 19.99 -0.24
N THR A 48 -13.28 19.83 -0.71
CA THR A 48 -13.58 19.18 -1.99
C THR A 48 -13.14 19.99 -3.20
N ILE A 49 -13.10 21.30 -3.10
CA ILE A 49 -12.77 22.21 -4.21
C ILE A 49 -11.27 22.15 -4.49
N SER A 50 -10.45 22.22 -3.46
CA SER A 50 -8.99 22.09 -3.58
C SER A 50 -8.62 20.72 -4.11
N ALA A 51 -9.19 19.64 -3.54
CA ALA A 51 -8.95 18.27 -3.98
C ALA A 51 -9.30 18.08 -5.46
N GLN A 52 -10.48 18.54 -5.89
CA GLN A 52 -10.92 18.49 -7.28
C GLN A 52 -9.97 19.25 -8.22
N ASN A 53 -9.59 20.46 -7.85
CA ASN A 53 -8.72 21.30 -8.68
C ASN A 53 -7.32 20.72 -8.83
N TRP A 54 -6.76 20.13 -7.75
CA TRP A 54 -5.44 19.52 -7.79
C TRP A 54 -5.46 18.21 -8.57
N THR A 55 -6.47 17.36 -8.39
CA THR A 55 -6.63 16.14 -9.21
C THR A 55 -6.74 16.52 -10.68
N ARG A 56 -7.55 17.52 -11.04
CA ARG A 56 -7.66 17.99 -12.43
C ARG A 56 -6.33 18.48 -12.99
N ALA A 57 -5.52 19.17 -12.20
CA ALA A 57 -4.24 19.70 -12.64
C ALA A 57 -3.16 18.61 -12.77
N LEU A 58 -3.07 17.71 -11.81
CA LEU A 58 -2.06 16.66 -11.75
C LEU A 58 -2.35 15.52 -12.75
N ALA A 59 -3.62 15.12 -12.88
CA ALA A 59 -4.06 14.10 -13.83
C ALA A 59 -4.42 14.66 -15.23
N ALA A 60 -3.96 15.88 -15.56
CA ALA A 60 -4.29 16.53 -16.84
C ALA A 60 -3.70 15.82 -18.07
N LYS A 61 -2.66 15.03 -17.89
CA LYS A 61 -1.95 14.26 -18.96
C LYS A 61 -1.20 13.07 -18.35
N PRO A 62 -0.87 12.06 -19.17
CA PRO A 62 -0.01 10.96 -18.73
C PRO A 62 1.33 11.48 -18.20
N HIS A 63 1.76 10.96 -17.04
CA HIS A 63 2.97 11.42 -16.35
C HIS A 63 3.79 10.27 -15.77
N VAL A 64 4.21 9.37 -16.65
CA VAL A 64 5.09 8.24 -16.32
C VAL A 64 6.43 8.73 -15.77
N ALA A 65 6.98 8.01 -14.80
CA ALA A 65 8.25 8.32 -14.16
C ALA A 65 9.38 8.62 -15.15
N GLY A 66 10.15 9.68 -14.89
CA GLY A 66 11.26 10.12 -15.75
C GLY A 66 10.84 10.91 -16.99
N THR A 67 9.54 11.19 -17.21
CA THR A 67 9.07 12.05 -18.29
C THR A 67 9.02 13.53 -17.90
N PRO A 68 9.03 14.47 -18.86
CA PRO A 68 8.82 15.89 -18.55
C PRO A 68 7.50 16.17 -17.84
N ALA A 69 6.43 15.44 -18.19
CA ALA A 69 5.14 15.57 -17.53
C ALA A 69 5.22 15.22 -16.03
N GLN A 70 5.98 14.20 -15.67
CA GLN A 70 6.20 13.82 -14.27
C GLN A 70 7.02 14.90 -13.51
N ILE A 71 7.97 15.56 -14.15
CA ILE A 71 8.70 16.67 -13.55
C ILE A 71 7.76 17.84 -13.27
N GLU A 72 6.80 18.13 -14.15
CA GLU A 72 5.80 19.18 -13.95
C GLU A 72 4.90 18.92 -12.74
N THR A 73 4.54 17.65 -12.46
CA THR A 73 3.79 17.28 -11.26
C THR A 73 4.62 17.51 -9.99
N ALA A 74 5.93 17.19 -10.01
CA ALA A 74 6.83 17.48 -8.92
C ALA A 74 6.92 18.99 -8.64
N ASP A 75 7.07 19.80 -9.69
CA ASP A 75 7.11 21.25 -9.56
C ASP A 75 5.78 21.82 -9.08
N PHE A 76 4.65 21.22 -9.45
CA PHE A 76 3.32 21.62 -8.96
C PHE A 76 3.21 21.43 -7.45
N VAL A 77 3.56 20.25 -6.96
CA VAL A 77 3.52 19.92 -5.52
C VAL A 77 4.44 20.85 -4.73
N LEU A 78 5.69 21.00 -5.17
CA LEU A 78 6.68 21.87 -4.48
C LEU A 78 6.24 23.33 -4.43
N ARG A 79 5.72 23.88 -5.53
CA ARG A 79 5.20 25.26 -5.54
C ARG A 79 4.08 25.47 -4.52
N HIS A 80 3.17 24.51 -4.39
CA HIS A 80 2.08 24.60 -3.41
C HIS A 80 2.63 24.51 -1.99
N MET A 81 3.47 23.53 -1.67
CA MET A 81 4.07 23.36 -0.35
C MET A 81 4.90 24.60 0.05
N ALA A 82 5.70 25.14 -0.87
CA ALA A 82 6.46 26.38 -0.63
C ALA A 82 5.54 27.59 -0.40
N SER A 83 4.45 27.71 -1.16
CA SER A 83 3.49 28.82 -1.00
C SER A 83 2.77 28.79 0.35
N TRP A 84 2.64 27.62 0.96
CA TRP A 84 2.10 27.47 2.30
C TRP A 84 3.14 27.75 3.40
N GLY A 85 4.42 27.88 3.05
CA GLY A 85 5.51 28.20 4.00
C GLY A 85 6.19 26.98 4.59
N LEU A 86 6.06 25.80 3.96
CA LEU A 86 6.83 24.62 4.32
C LEU A 86 8.27 24.74 3.79
N ASP A 87 9.23 24.15 4.51
CA ASP A 87 10.59 23.96 4.01
C ASP A 87 10.57 22.86 2.95
N THR A 88 10.88 23.23 1.70
CA THR A 88 10.73 22.35 0.54
C THR A 88 12.07 21.85 0.03
N GLN A 89 12.12 20.57 -0.34
CA GLN A 89 13.29 19.94 -0.92
C GLN A 89 12.89 19.04 -2.09
N ARG A 90 13.74 18.98 -3.13
CA ARG A 90 13.68 17.99 -4.20
C ARG A 90 14.96 17.18 -4.20
N ILE A 91 14.85 15.85 -4.20
CA ILE A 91 15.98 14.94 -4.29
C ILE A 91 15.90 14.21 -5.62
N ALA A 92 17.04 14.18 -6.35
CA ALA A 92 17.13 13.52 -7.63
C ALA A 92 17.84 12.17 -7.48
N PHE A 93 17.25 11.14 -8.12
CA PHE A 93 17.88 9.84 -8.31
C PHE A 93 18.01 9.56 -9.81
N ARG A 94 19.06 8.84 -10.20
CA ARG A 94 19.24 8.38 -11.58
C ARG A 94 19.04 6.87 -11.60
N VAL A 95 17.91 6.42 -12.13
CA VAL A 95 17.42 5.04 -11.96
C VAL A 95 17.22 4.33 -13.29
N TYR A 96 17.24 3.00 -13.27
CA TYR A 96 17.09 2.14 -14.43
C TYR A 96 15.61 1.94 -14.77
N LEU A 97 15.10 2.70 -15.76
CA LEU A 97 13.74 2.66 -16.26
C LEU A 97 13.76 2.49 -17.79
N PRO A 98 13.97 1.28 -18.32
CA PRO A 98 14.04 1.06 -19.77
C PRO A 98 12.64 1.12 -20.38
N TYR A 99 12.34 2.23 -21.10
CA TYR A 99 11.12 2.32 -21.90
C TYR A 99 11.22 1.38 -23.10
N HIS A 100 10.09 1.16 -23.80
CA HIS A 100 10.12 0.36 -25.02
C HIS A 100 10.32 1.26 -26.24
N ASP A 101 11.34 0.99 -27.04
CA ASP A 101 11.53 1.62 -28.36
C ASP A 101 10.43 1.16 -29.33
N SER A 102 9.99 -0.09 -29.20
CA SER A 102 8.93 -0.67 -30.03
C SER A 102 8.32 -1.90 -29.37
N THR A 103 7.02 -2.08 -29.56
CA THR A 103 6.26 -3.26 -29.14
C THR A 103 5.35 -3.72 -30.29
N ILE A 104 5.36 -5.02 -30.59
CA ILE A 104 4.53 -5.63 -31.63
C ILE A 104 3.82 -6.85 -31.08
N VAL A 105 2.51 -6.94 -31.33
CA VAL A 105 1.73 -8.17 -31.15
C VAL A 105 0.94 -8.42 -32.42
N GLU A 106 1.11 -9.62 -33.03
CA GLU A 106 0.39 -10.05 -34.22
C GLU A 106 -0.16 -11.46 -34.00
N ARG A 107 -1.38 -11.72 -34.43
CA ARG A 107 -1.81 -13.09 -34.75
C ARG A 107 -1.23 -13.45 -36.13
N ILE A 108 -0.54 -14.58 -36.27
CA ILE A 108 0.06 -15.03 -37.51
C ILE A 108 -0.87 -16.00 -38.22
N THR A 109 -1.38 -16.99 -37.49
CA THR A 109 -2.36 -17.99 -37.99
C THR A 109 -3.63 -17.95 -37.16
N PRO A 110 -4.81 -18.36 -37.71
CA PRO A 110 -5.07 -18.78 -39.11
C PRO A 110 -5.06 -17.60 -40.10
N THR A 111 -5.23 -16.38 -39.65
CA THR A 111 -5.20 -15.16 -40.47
C THR A 111 -4.33 -14.13 -39.80
N ARG A 112 -3.40 -13.53 -40.58
CA ARG A 112 -2.51 -12.51 -40.03
C ARG A 112 -3.28 -11.23 -39.66
N ILE A 113 -3.19 -10.81 -38.42
CA ILE A 113 -3.77 -9.59 -37.88
C ILE A 113 -2.75 -8.92 -36.96
N ARG A 114 -2.39 -7.67 -37.28
CA ARG A 114 -1.64 -6.84 -36.31
C ARG A 114 -2.60 -6.26 -35.29
N LEU A 115 -2.36 -6.52 -34.04
CA LEU A 115 -3.21 -6.02 -32.93
C LEU A 115 -2.86 -4.56 -32.63
N SER A 116 -3.88 -3.73 -32.49
CA SER A 116 -3.70 -2.37 -31.98
C SER A 116 -3.49 -2.42 -30.48
N LEU A 117 -2.41 -1.82 -30.02
CA LEU A 117 -2.12 -1.63 -28.62
C LEU A 117 -2.50 -0.22 -28.11
N ASN A 118 -3.15 0.56 -28.97
CA ASN A 118 -3.59 1.91 -28.63
C ASN A 118 -4.99 1.87 -28.01
N GLU A 119 -5.16 2.63 -26.96
CA GLU A 119 -6.45 2.91 -26.34
C GLU A 119 -7.08 4.11 -27.05
N PRO A 120 -8.29 3.97 -27.65
CA PRO A 120 -8.89 5.06 -28.43
C PRO A 120 -9.38 6.19 -27.51
N PRO A 121 -9.45 7.43 -28.03
CA PRO A 121 -10.09 8.54 -27.33
C PRO A 121 -11.55 8.23 -26.98
N VAL A 122 -11.97 8.69 -25.80
CA VAL A 122 -13.33 8.50 -25.28
C VAL A 122 -14.09 9.82 -25.41
N PRO A 123 -15.26 9.85 -26.06
CA PRO A 123 -16.10 11.05 -26.14
C PRO A 123 -16.45 11.59 -24.73
N GLY A 124 -16.24 12.88 -24.52
CA GLY A 124 -16.53 13.53 -23.24
C GLY A 124 -15.40 13.43 -22.19
N ASP A 125 -14.30 12.75 -22.52
CA ASP A 125 -13.08 12.74 -21.70
C ASP A 125 -11.89 13.31 -22.49
N PRO A 126 -11.59 14.63 -22.33
CA PRO A 126 -10.55 15.28 -23.11
C PRO A 126 -9.14 14.76 -22.82
N THR A 127 -8.89 14.17 -21.66
CA THR A 127 -7.58 13.62 -21.31
C THR A 127 -7.20 12.44 -22.19
N THR A 128 -8.17 11.65 -22.64
CA THR A 128 -7.95 10.48 -23.50
C THR A 128 -7.59 10.83 -24.95
N ILE A 129 -7.77 12.09 -25.37
CA ILE A 129 -7.35 12.60 -26.69
C ILE A 129 -5.83 12.78 -26.74
N LEU A 130 -5.21 13.01 -25.60
CA LEU A 130 -3.76 13.13 -25.49
C LEU A 130 -3.12 11.78 -25.82
N ASN A 131 -1.94 11.83 -26.44
CA ASN A 131 -1.24 10.61 -26.82
C ASN A 131 -1.02 9.72 -25.60
N PRO A 132 -1.69 8.57 -25.49
CA PRO A 132 -1.54 7.71 -24.31
C PRO A 132 -0.13 7.15 -24.26
N TRP A 133 0.34 6.86 -23.05
CA TRP A 133 1.58 6.13 -22.87
C TRP A 133 1.44 4.74 -23.53
N PRO A 134 2.46 4.25 -24.29
CA PRO A 134 2.35 2.95 -24.96
C PRO A 134 1.95 1.81 -24.02
N ALA A 135 1.21 0.83 -24.52
CA ALA A 135 0.94 -0.39 -23.79
C ALA A 135 2.25 -1.16 -23.57
N MET A 136 2.69 -1.24 -22.31
CA MET A 136 3.95 -1.90 -21.96
C MET A 136 3.93 -2.47 -20.56
N ASN A 137 4.78 -3.48 -20.33
CA ASN A 137 5.18 -3.90 -19.00
C ASN A 137 6.63 -3.47 -18.76
N GLY A 138 6.87 -2.62 -17.76
CA GLY A 138 8.21 -2.21 -17.33
C GLY A 138 9.03 -3.41 -16.90
N GLY A 139 10.30 -3.48 -17.32
CA GLY A 139 11.17 -4.63 -17.05
C GLY A 139 10.98 -5.84 -17.96
N SER A 140 10.22 -5.70 -19.05
CA SER A 140 10.10 -6.73 -20.09
C SER A 140 11.45 -7.04 -20.75
N GLY A 141 11.69 -8.33 -20.99
CA GLY A 141 12.85 -8.78 -21.75
C GLY A 141 12.80 -8.35 -23.24
N LYS A 142 13.99 -8.30 -23.86
CA LYS A 142 14.09 -8.13 -25.31
C LYS A 142 13.77 -9.44 -26.01
N GLY A 143 12.94 -9.39 -27.06
CA GLY A 143 12.68 -10.56 -27.91
C GLY A 143 11.85 -10.20 -29.13
N ASP A 144 11.88 -11.09 -30.10
CA ASP A 144 11.01 -11.11 -31.30
C ASP A 144 10.74 -12.58 -31.60
N VAL A 145 9.60 -13.08 -31.11
CA VAL A 145 9.29 -14.50 -31.10
C VAL A 145 7.95 -14.75 -31.81
N THR A 146 7.91 -15.83 -32.58
CA THR A 146 6.68 -16.33 -33.23
C THR A 146 6.51 -17.79 -32.78
N ALA A 147 5.38 -18.11 -32.17
CA ALA A 147 5.11 -19.45 -31.68
C ALA A 147 3.60 -19.68 -31.46
N PRO A 148 3.17 -20.95 -31.31
CA PRO A 148 1.81 -21.26 -30.89
C PRO A 148 1.45 -20.64 -29.55
N LEU A 149 0.17 -20.22 -29.40
CA LEU A 149 -0.38 -19.73 -28.17
C LEU A 149 -0.80 -20.84 -27.23
N ILE A 150 -0.65 -20.60 -25.92
CA ILE A 150 -1.19 -21.44 -24.87
C ILE A 150 -1.80 -20.58 -23.76
N TYR A 151 -3.05 -20.90 -23.37
CA TYR A 151 -3.71 -20.23 -22.25
C TYR A 151 -3.37 -20.88 -20.90
N VAL A 152 -2.96 -20.06 -19.94
CA VAL A 152 -2.48 -20.52 -18.61
C VAL A 152 -3.21 -19.78 -17.47
N ASN A 153 -4.53 -19.67 -17.57
CA ASN A 153 -5.37 -19.05 -16.52
C ASN A 153 -4.79 -17.71 -16.01
N GLN A 154 -4.45 -17.65 -14.72
CA GLN A 154 -3.81 -16.48 -14.10
C GLN A 154 -2.27 -16.56 -14.09
N GLY A 155 -1.66 -17.61 -14.63
CA GLY A 155 -0.21 -17.76 -14.68
C GLY A 155 0.46 -17.88 -13.30
N LEU A 156 -0.24 -18.49 -12.34
CA LEU A 156 0.27 -18.76 -10.99
C LEU A 156 1.05 -20.07 -10.97
N PRO A 157 1.93 -20.31 -9.96
CA PRO A 157 2.62 -21.59 -9.80
C PRO A 157 1.68 -22.78 -9.85
N GLY A 158 0.50 -22.69 -9.22
CA GLY A 158 -0.53 -23.74 -9.25
C GLY A 158 -1.16 -23.98 -10.63
N ASP A 159 -1.20 -22.96 -11.49
CA ASP A 159 -1.73 -23.08 -12.86
C ASP A 159 -0.74 -23.88 -13.73
N PHE A 160 0.55 -23.63 -13.61
CA PHE A 160 1.59 -24.40 -14.31
C PHE A 160 1.63 -25.85 -13.83
N ALA A 161 1.58 -26.08 -12.51
CA ALA A 161 1.47 -27.42 -11.96
C ALA A 161 0.20 -28.17 -12.46
N LYS A 162 -0.91 -27.43 -12.65
CA LYS A 162 -2.13 -27.99 -13.25
C LYS A 162 -1.92 -28.40 -14.71
N LEU A 163 -1.24 -27.58 -15.52
CA LEU A 163 -0.90 -27.94 -16.91
C LEU A 163 -0.01 -29.20 -16.97
N ASP A 164 1.01 -29.28 -16.10
CA ASP A 164 1.87 -30.46 -15.99
C ASP A 164 1.05 -31.71 -15.68
N SER A 165 0.07 -31.63 -14.78
CA SER A 165 -0.83 -32.74 -14.45
C SER A 165 -1.73 -33.16 -15.62
N LEU A 166 -1.97 -32.26 -16.59
CA LEU A 166 -2.72 -32.53 -17.82
C LEU A 166 -1.83 -32.97 -18.98
N GLY A 167 -0.52 -33.07 -18.78
CA GLY A 167 0.46 -33.38 -19.82
C GLY A 167 0.63 -32.30 -20.88
N VAL A 168 0.30 -31.02 -20.53
CA VAL A 168 0.36 -29.88 -21.44
C VAL A 168 1.55 -28.99 -21.09
N SER A 169 2.46 -28.79 -22.05
CA SER A 169 3.69 -28.01 -21.85
C SER A 169 3.58 -26.62 -22.48
N VAL A 170 4.06 -25.61 -21.75
CA VAL A 170 4.22 -24.23 -22.25
C VAL A 170 5.55 -24.02 -22.99
N ARG A 171 6.48 -24.97 -22.88
CA ARG A 171 7.82 -24.86 -23.47
C ARG A 171 7.77 -24.63 -24.98
N GLY A 172 8.47 -23.58 -25.42
CA GLY A 172 8.53 -23.21 -26.83
C GLY A 172 7.26 -22.55 -27.38
N LYS A 173 6.36 -22.10 -26.50
CA LYS A 173 5.11 -21.42 -26.85
C LYS A 173 5.08 -20.00 -26.29
N ILE A 174 4.13 -19.19 -26.75
CA ILE A 174 3.78 -17.90 -26.13
C ILE A 174 2.63 -18.17 -25.17
N ALA A 175 2.81 -17.86 -23.89
CA ALA A 175 1.74 -17.94 -22.91
C ALA A 175 0.83 -16.72 -23.00
N ILE A 176 -0.49 -16.94 -22.85
CA ILE A 176 -1.48 -15.89 -22.61
C ILE A 176 -2.17 -16.13 -21.29
N VAL A 177 -2.16 -15.11 -20.41
CA VAL A 177 -2.69 -15.20 -19.06
C VAL A 177 -3.57 -13.99 -18.74
N ARG A 178 -4.50 -14.17 -17.79
CA ARG A 178 -5.28 -13.04 -17.26
C ARG A 178 -4.65 -12.45 -16.01
N TYR A 179 -4.90 -11.18 -15.78
CA TYR A 179 -4.58 -10.50 -14.53
C TYR A 179 -5.33 -11.13 -13.34
N GLY A 180 -5.00 -10.71 -12.13
CA GLY A 180 -5.57 -11.22 -10.90
C GLY A 180 -4.77 -12.36 -10.28
N GLY A 181 -5.02 -12.64 -9.02
CA GLY A 181 -4.42 -13.73 -8.26
C GLY A 181 -2.98 -13.48 -7.79
N SER A 182 -2.17 -12.70 -8.50
CA SER A 182 -0.81 -12.33 -8.11
C SER A 182 -0.32 -11.06 -8.79
N PHE A 183 0.82 -10.55 -8.32
CA PHE A 183 1.61 -9.55 -9.03
C PHE A 183 2.01 -10.07 -10.43
N ARG A 184 2.01 -9.17 -11.41
CA ARG A 184 2.26 -9.54 -12.83
C ARG A 184 3.66 -10.08 -13.07
N GLY A 185 4.63 -9.67 -12.27
CA GLY A 185 6.00 -10.20 -12.33
C GLY A 185 6.11 -11.68 -11.96
N ILE A 186 5.23 -12.19 -11.08
CA ILE A 186 5.16 -13.63 -10.78
C ILE A 186 4.74 -14.41 -12.02
N LYS A 187 3.75 -13.92 -12.77
CA LYS A 187 3.29 -14.56 -14.02
C LYS A 187 4.41 -14.64 -15.08
N ALA A 188 5.19 -13.56 -15.19
CA ALA A 188 6.35 -13.52 -16.09
C ALA A 188 7.45 -14.49 -15.67
N ARG A 189 7.79 -14.52 -14.37
CA ARG A 189 8.76 -15.48 -13.80
C ARG A 189 8.34 -16.94 -14.04
N GLU A 190 7.09 -17.27 -13.76
CA GLU A 190 6.59 -18.64 -13.94
C GLU A 190 6.57 -19.03 -15.42
N ALA A 191 6.07 -18.17 -16.31
CA ALA A 191 6.09 -18.44 -17.76
C ALA A 191 7.52 -18.71 -18.26
N GLU A 192 8.47 -17.86 -17.89
CA GLU A 192 9.88 -17.98 -18.26
C GLU A 192 10.51 -19.27 -17.69
N SER A 193 10.29 -19.57 -16.42
CA SER A 193 10.85 -20.77 -15.74
C SER A 193 10.35 -22.09 -16.35
N HIS A 194 9.12 -22.10 -16.88
CA HIS A 194 8.55 -23.24 -17.60
C HIS A 194 8.91 -23.27 -19.11
N GLY A 195 9.70 -22.29 -19.57
CA GLY A 195 10.25 -22.27 -20.93
C GLY A 195 9.33 -21.67 -21.99
N ALA A 196 8.39 -20.80 -21.61
CA ALA A 196 7.67 -19.97 -22.55
C ALA A 196 8.64 -19.01 -23.28
N LEU A 197 8.37 -18.71 -24.55
CA LEU A 197 9.18 -17.80 -25.36
C LEU A 197 8.73 -16.35 -25.20
N GLY A 198 7.51 -16.10 -24.76
CA GLY A 198 6.93 -14.79 -24.53
C GLY A 198 5.63 -14.90 -23.72
N LEU A 199 5.16 -13.75 -23.25
CA LEU A 199 3.96 -13.68 -22.41
C LEU A 199 3.06 -12.52 -22.86
N LEU A 200 1.77 -12.81 -22.98
CA LEU A 200 0.70 -11.82 -23.12
C LEU A 200 -0.14 -11.82 -21.83
N ILE A 201 -0.42 -10.63 -21.31
CA ILE A 201 -1.25 -10.49 -20.08
C ILE A 201 -2.46 -9.61 -20.41
N TYR A 202 -3.67 -10.04 -20.03
CA TYR A 202 -4.90 -9.27 -20.25
C TYR A 202 -5.80 -9.26 -19.00
N SER A 203 -6.60 -8.22 -18.85
CA SER A 203 -7.67 -8.17 -17.86
C SER A 203 -8.91 -8.88 -18.42
N ASP A 204 -9.35 -9.96 -17.75
CA ASP A 204 -10.53 -10.71 -18.21
C ASP A 204 -11.81 -9.97 -17.78
N PRO A 205 -12.85 -9.88 -18.64
CA PRO A 205 -14.09 -9.19 -18.31
C PRO A 205 -14.85 -9.78 -17.12
N ILE A 206 -14.54 -11.01 -16.68
CA ILE A 206 -15.10 -11.58 -15.44
C ILE A 206 -14.54 -10.89 -14.18
N ASP A 207 -13.37 -10.31 -14.27
CA ASP A 207 -12.67 -9.71 -13.13
C ASP A 207 -13.00 -8.21 -12.99
N ASP A 208 -12.87 -7.42 -14.05
CA ASP A 208 -13.05 -5.95 -14.03
C ASP A 208 -13.77 -5.35 -15.26
N GLY A 209 -14.32 -6.18 -16.18
CA GLY A 209 -14.99 -5.73 -17.38
C GLY A 209 -16.52 -5.84 -17.34
N PHE A 210 -17.14 -6.02 -18.53
CA PHE A 210 -18.59 -5.97 -18.73
C PHE A 210 -19.41 -6.97 -17.90
N VAL A 211 -18.79 -8.02 -17.37
CA VAL A 211 -19.46 -8.98 -16.47
C VAL A 211 -19.75 -8.33 -15.11
N ARG A 212 -18.99 -7.31 -14.74
CA ARG A 212 -19.09 -6.59 -13.46
C ARG A 212 -20.00 -5.37 -13.52
N GLY A 213 -20.28 -4.87 -14.71
CA GLY A 213 -21.13 -3.69 -14.90
C GLY A 213 -20.87 -2.98 -16.23
N PRO A 214 -21.51 -1.82 -16.43
CA PRO A 214 -21.26 -0.99 -17.60
C PRO A 214 -19.78 -0.59 -17.69
N VAL A 215 -19.24 -0.65 -18.91
CA VAL A 215 -17.83 -0.30 -19.16
C VAL A 215 -17.68 1.19 -19.45
N TYR A 216 -16.48 1.70 -19.22
CA TYR A 216 -16.16 3.10 -19.52
C TYR A 216 -16.36 3.42 -21.00
N PRO A 217 -17.02 4.55 -21.39
CA PRO A 217 -17.42 5.68 -20.54
C PRO A 217 -18.83 5.61 -19.91
N ASP A 218 -19.61 4.55 -20.13
CA ASP A 218 -20.98 4.45 -19.63
C ASP A 218 -21.04 4.00 -18.16
N GLY A 219 -19.93 3.43 -17.65
CA GLY A 219 -19.75 3.01 -16.28
C GLY A 219 -18.28 2.84 -15.93
N PRO A 220 -17.96 2.37 -14.73
CA PRO A 220 -16.59 2.36 -14.23
C PRO A 220 -15.77 1.13 -14.65
N MET A 221 -16.36 0.15 -15.36
CA MET A 221 -15.66 -1.09 -15.67
C MET A 221 -14.80 -0.97 -16.93
N ARG A 222 -13.78 -1.83 -17.05
CA ARG A 222 -12.82 -1.88 -18.15
C ARG A 222 -13.48 -2.17 -19.47
N ASN A 223 -13.18 -1.37 -20.49
CA ASN A 223 -13.65 -1.59 -21.88
C ASN A 223 -12.69 -2.53 -22.65
N PRO A 224 -13.11 -3.05 -23.83
CA PRO A 224 -12.32 -4.04 -24.59
C PRO A 224 -10.92 -3.58 -25.04
N GLN A 225 -10.73 -2.29 -25.24
CA GLN A 225 -9.48 -1.72 -25.74
C GLN A 225 -8.54 -1.28 -24.61
N GLU A 226 -9.05 -1.22 -23.40
CA GLU A 226 -8.33 -0.72 -22.24
C GLU A 226 -7.23 -1.70 -21.79
N VAL A 227 -6.03 -1.18 -21.59
CA VAL A 227 -4.84 -1.96 -21.28
C VAL A 227 -4.35 -1.66 -19.87
N GLN A 228 -4.20 -2.69 -19.05
CA GLN A 228 -3.54 -2.59 -17.76
C GLN A 228 -2.02 -2.69 -17.95
N ARG A 229 -1.29 -1.61 -17.72
CA ARG A 229 0.18 -1.56 -17.75
C ARG A 229 0.79 -2.09 -16.45
N GLY A 230 2.06 -1.88 -16.23
CA GLY A 230 2.73 -2.10 -14.95
C GLY A 230 4.09 -2.78 -15.07
N SER A 231 4.95 -2.61 -14.07
CA SER A 231 6.22 -3.32 -13.98
C SER A 231 6.03 -4.82 -13.73
N ILE A 232 6.92 -5.63 -14.32
CA ILE A 232 7.04 -7.08 -14.02
C ILE A 232 8.31 -7.39 -13.21
N TYR A 233 9.00 -6.36 -12.72
CA TYR A 233 10.17 -6.53 -11.87
C TYR A 233 9.76 -7.07 -10.49
N ASN A 234 10.35 -8.20 -10.07
CA ASN A 234 10.04 -8.88 -8.80
C ASN A 234 10.94 -8.43 -7.64
N GLY A 235 11.46 -7.21 -7.69
CA GLY A 235 12.28 -6.61 -6.62
C GLY A 235 11.75 -5.23 -6.25
N ASP A 236 12.41 -4.61 -5.26
CA ASP A 236 12.11 -3.27 -4.77
C ASP A 236 13.32 -2.36 -5.00
N GLY A 237 13.07 -1.12 -5.45
CA GLY A 237 14.12 -0.14 -5.80
C GLY A 237 14.77 -0.37 -7.16
N ASP A 238 15.82 0.38 -7.44
CA ASP A 238 16.57 0.27 -8.70
C ASP A 238 17.36 -1.05 -8.74
N PRO A 239 17.11 -1.95 -9.69
CA PRO A 239 17.84 -3.22 -9.78
C PRO A 239 19.35 -3.04 -9.99
N THR A 240 19.82 -1.86 -10.42
CA THR A 240 21.24 -1.58 -10.64
C THR A 240 21.98 -1.12 -9.39
N THR A 241 21.26 -0.80 -8.31
CA THR A 241 21.83 -0.36 -7.02
C THR A 241 21.20 -1.11 -5.84
N PRO A 242 21.28 -2.45 -5.81
CA PRO A 242 20.69 -3.25 -4.74
C PRO A 242 21.32 -2.89 -3.38
N ASP A 243 20.46 -2.48 -2.41
CA ASP A 243 20.83 -2.10 -1.03
C ASP A 243 21.62 -0.78 -0.86
N TRP A 244 21.69 0.09 -1.90
CA TRP A 244 22.22 1.46 -1.79
C TRP A 244 21.56 2.41 -2.77
N ALA A 245 21.46 3.69 -2.40
CA ALA A 245 20.74 4.69 -3.16
C ALA A 245 21.34 4.99 -4.56
N SER A 246 20.47 5.09 -5.55
CA SER A 246 20.75 5.44 -6.95
C SER A 246 21.08 6.92 -7.14
N THR A 247 22.00 7.46 -6.32
CA THR A 247 22.52 8.81 -6.54
C THR A 247 23.16 8.94 -7.92
N PRO A 248 23.31 10.16 -8.49
CA PRO A 248 23.84 10.35 -9.84
C PRO A 248 25.17 9.65 -10.11
N ASN A 249 26.03 9.50 -9.09
CA ASN A 249 27.34 8.87 -9.17
C ASN A 249 27.41 7.49 -8.49
N ALA A 250 26.29 6.86 -8.20
CA ALA A 250 26.25 5.57 -7.54
C ALA A 250 26.96 4.48 -8.38
N ARG A 251 27.67 3.58 -7.68
CA ARG A 251 28.15 2.34 -8.29
C ARG A 251 26.94 1.52 -8.74
N ARG A 252 27.02 0.87 -9.91
CA ARG A 252 25.93 0.08 -10.48
C ARG A 252 26.35 -1.34 -10.77
N VAL A 253 25.40 -2.25 -10.60
CA VAL A 253 25.48 -3.62 -11.11
C VAL A 253 25.33 -3.57 -12.64
N ARG A 254 25.96 -4.52 -13.35
CA ARG A 254 25.90 -4.57 -14.82
C ARG A 254 24.51 -4.98 -15.29
N GLU A 255 24.04 -4.39 -16.38
CA GLU A 255 22.71 -4.69 -16.97
C GLU A 255 22.51 -6.17 -17.33
N ASP A 256 23.57 -6.88 -17.75
CA ASP A 256 23.53 -8.29 -18.12
C ASP A 256 23.44 -9.25 -16.91
N SER A 257 23.56 -8.74 -15.69
CA SER A 257 23.44 -9.49 -14.43
C SER A 257 22.20 -9.13 -13.61
N LEU A 258 21.29 -8.32 -14.16
CA LEU A 258 20.06 -7.95 -13.47
C LEU A 258 19.08 -9.11 -13.43
N ALA A 259 18.39 -9.25 -12.30
CA ALA A 259 17.30 -10.21 -12.12
C ALA A 259 15.97 -9.68 -12.71
N VAL A 260 15.97 -9.41 -14.02
CA VAL A 260 14.80 -8.98 -14.78
C VAL A 260 14.37 -10.07 -15.76
N SER A 261 13.15 -10.01 -16.29
CA SER A 261 12.68 -11.00 -17.28
C SER A 261 13.54 -11.01 -18.56
N HIS A 262 13.78 -12.18 -19.11
CA HIS A 262 14.52 -12.37 -20.38
C HIS A 262 13.59 -12.60 -21.57
N ILE A 263 12.29 -12.83 -21.35
CA ILE A 263 11.29 -13.00 -22.41
C ILE A 263 10.50 -11.72 -22.66
N PRO A 264 10.00 -11.47 -23.88
CA PRO A 264 9.11 -10.35 -24.16
C PRO A 264 7.76 -10.55 -23.48
N VAL A 265 7.31 -9.53 -22.72
CA VAL A 265 6.04 -9.50 -22.00
C VAL A 265 5.26 -8.27 -22.43
N VAL A 266 3.99 -8.45 -22.83
CA VAL A 266 3.15 -7.37 -23.34
C VAL A 266 1.75 -7.44 -22.74
N PRO A 267 1.25 -6.33 -22.17
CA PRO A 267 -0.14 -6.23 -21.75
C PRO A 267 -1.02 -5.91 -22.96
N ILE A 268 -2.21 -6.52 -23.01
CA ILE A 268 -3.20 -6.29 -24.08
C ILE A 268 -4.60 -6.10 -23.49
N GLY A 269 -5.47 -5.37 -24.18
CA GLY A 269 -6.89 -5.31 -23.87
C GLY A 269 -7.59 -6.65 -24.15
N TYR A 270 -8.71 -6.92 -23.44
CA TYR A 270 -9.44 -8.18 -23.67
C TYR A 270 -10.07 -8.28 -25.06
N GLY A 271 -10.28 -7.17 -25.77
CA GLY A 271 -10.67 -7.21 -27.19
C GLY A 271 -9.57 -7.82 -28.07
N ASN A 272 -8.31 -7.54 -27.79
CA ASN A 272 -7.18 -8.19 -28.44
C ASN A 272 -7.03 -9.66 -28.01
N ALA A 273 -7.26 -9.95 -26.74
CA ALA A 273 -7.27 -11.33 -26.23
C ALA A 273 -8.39 -12.15 -26.91
N GLU A 274 -9.59 -11.57 -27.13
CA GLU A 274 -10.68 -12.21 -27.88
C GLU A 274 -10.26 -12.60 -29.30
N ILE A 275 -9.58 -11.68 -30.04
CA ILE A 275 -9.08 -11.95 -31.39
C ILE A 275 -8.14 -13.16 -31.41
N LEU A 276 -7.31 -13.31 -30.38
CA LEU A 276 -6.35 -14.41 -30.27
C LEU A 276 -7.03 -15.71 -29.81
N MET A 277 -7.82 -15.65 -28.73
CA MET A 277 -8.27 -16.84 -28.00
C MET A 277 -9.49 -17.50 -28.63
N LYS A 278 -10.34 -16.76 -29.35
CA LYS A 278 -11.54 -17.29 -29.98
C LYS A 278 -11.26 -18.36 -31.04
N GLU A 279 -10.11 -18.27 -31.69
CA GLU A 279 -9.67 -19.21 -32.72
C GLU A 279 -8.76 -20.33 -32.15
N MET A 280 -8.50 -20.33 -30.84
CA MET A 280 -7.74 -21.38 -30.18
C MET A 280 -8.59 -22.64 -30.06
N HIS A 281 -7.98 -23.80 -30.35
CA HIS A 281 -8.56 -25.11 -30.22
C HIS A 281 -7.77 -25.96 -29.21
N GLY A 282 -7.90 -27.28 -29.30
CA GLY A 282 -7.27 -28.21 -28.35
C GLY A 282 -8.16 -28.50 -27.13
N PRO A 283 -7.59 -28.98 -26.02
CA PRO A 283 -8.38 -29.34 -24.85
C PRO A 283 -9.13 -28.13 -24.26
N ALA A 284 -10.38 -28.35 -23.85
CA ALA A 284 -11.12 -27.33 -23.07
C ALA A 284 -10.39 -27.04 -21.76
N VAL A 285 -10.46 -25.82 -21.31
CA VAL A 285 -9.87 -25.43 -20.03
C VAL A 285 -10.61 -26.08 -18.84
N PRO A 286 -9.97 -26.25 -17.68
CA PRO A 286 -10.69 -26.54 -16.46
C PRO A 286 -11.83 -25.54 -16.22
N VAL A 287 -12.99 -25.96 -15.72
CA VAL A 287 -14.16 -25.10 -15.51
C VAL A 287 -13.83 -23.83 -14.70
N SER A 288 -12.93 -23.94 -13.72
CA SER A 288 -12.48 -22.81 -12.90
C SER A 288 -11.59 -21.80 -13.65
N TRP A 289 -11.11 -22.15 -14.86
CA TRP A 289 -10.28 -21.28 -15.69
C TRP A 289 -11.07 -20.53 -16.75
N GLN A 290 -12.37 -20.88 -16.94
CA GLN A 290 -13.25 -20.14 -17.85
C GLN A 290 -13.37 -18.70 -17.39
N GLY A 291 -13.12 -17.75 -18.29
CA GLY A 291 -13.29 -16.30 -18.05
C GLY A 291 -14.66 -15.80 -18.49
N GLY A 292 -14.77 -14.49 -18.70
CA GLY A 292 -16.03 -13.79 -19.00
C GLY A 292 -16.28 -13.51 -20.47
N MET A 293 -15.39 -13.82 -21.40
CA MET A 293 -15.63 -13.66 -22.82
C MET A 293 -16.68 -14.66 -23.32
N LYS A 294 -17.41 -14.30 -24.38
CA LYS A 294 -18.61 -15.04 -24.86
C LYS A 294 -18.27 -16.22 -25.76
N PHE A 295 -17.27 -17.01 -25.37
CA PHE A 295 -16.90 -18.27 -26.05
C PHE A 295 -16.24 -19.23 -25.03
N ASP A 296 -16.21 -20.52 -25.37
CA ASP A 296 -15.52 -21.53 -24.54
C ASP A 296 -13.99 -21.40 -24.67
N TYR A 297 -13.29 -21.31 -23.54
CA TYR A 297 -11.84 -21.22 -23.55
C TYR A 297 -11.20 -22.58 -23.78
N HIS A 298 -10.14 -22.58 -24.58
CA HIS A 298 -9.31 -23.74 -24.86
C HIS A 298 -7.87 -23.51 -24.41
N LEU A 299 -7.18 -24.58 -24.03
CA LEU A 299 -5.75 -24.50 -23.67
C LEU A 299 -4.88 -24.07 -24.86
N GLY A 300 -5.32 -24.39 -26.08
CA GLY A 300 -4.59 -24.13 -27.31
C GLY A 300 -3.87 -25.37 -27.84
N ASP A 301 -3.58 -25.29 -29.13
CA ASP A 301 -2.81 -26.25 -29.90
C ASP A 301 -1.84 -25.50 -30.85
N THR A 302 -1.65 -25.95 -32.07
CA THR A 302 -0.83 -25.27 -33.08
C THR A 302 -1.64 -24.42 -34.07
N THR A 303 -2.96 -24.28 -33.87
CA THR A 303 -3.87 -23.57 -34.78
C THR A 303 -3.62 -22.06 -34.78
N VAL A 304 -3.39 -21.50 -33.57
CA VAL A 304 -3.12 -20.08 -33.43
C VAL A 304 -1.65 -19.85 -33.09
N GLU A 305 -0.94 -19.18 -33.96
CA GLU A 305 0.39 -18.65 -33.71
C GLU A 305 0.33 -17.13 -33.54
N ALA A 306 1.08 -16.61 -32.60
CA ALA A 306 1.29 -15.20 -32.40
C ALA A 306 2.76 -14.82 -32.53
N ARG A 307 3.01 -13.56 -32.93
CA ARG A 307 4.29 -12.90 -32.79
C ARG A 307 4.23 -11.87 -31.69
N VAL A 308 5.18 -11.94 -30.77
CA VAL A 308 5.37 -10.96 -29.68
C VAL A 308 6.78 -10.43 -29.78
N ALA A 309 6.92 -9.12 -29.93
CA ALA A 309 8.23 -8.50 -30.03
C ALA A 309 8.31 -7.24 -29.17
N VAL A 310 9.40 -7.13 -28.40
CA VAL A 310 9.70 -6.00 -27.50
C VAL A 310 11.17 -5.62 -27.67
N TRP A 311 11.41 -4.34 -27.86
CA TRP A 311 12.75 -3.74 -27.87
C TRP A 311 12.83 -2.69 -26.77
N PRO A 312 13.28 -3.06 -25.54
CA PRO A 312 13.49 -2.08 -24.48
C PRO A 312 14.76 -1.25 -24.75
N GLU A 313 14.75 -0.01 -24.28
CA GLU A 313 15.93 0.85 -24.27
C GLU A 313 17.10 0.20 -23.53
N ARG A 314 18.33 0.57 -23.92
CA ARG A 314 19.57 0.02 -23.35
C ARG A 314 20.62 1.10 -23.12
N GLY A 315 21.59 0.78 -22.27
CA GLY A 315 22.70 1.68 -21.93
C GLY A 315 22.20 2.97 -21.32
N GLN A 316 22.79 4.10 -21.67
CA GLN A 316 22.45 5.39 -21.05
C GLN A 316 20.97 5.82 -21.24
N ARG A 317 20.31 5.34 -22.30
CA ARG A 317 18.89 5.63 -22.56
C ARG A 317 17.95 4.96 -21.56
N ALA A 318 18.33 3.81 -21.02
CA ALA A 318 17.57 3.08 -20.02
C ALA A 318 17.57 3.77 -18.65
N TYR A 319 18.45 4.76 -18.44
CA TYR A 319 18.50 5.47 -17.16
C TYR A 319 17.78 6.80 -17.26
N LYS A 320 16.85 7.03 -16.33
CA LYS A 320 16.07 8.28 -16.20
C LYS A 320 16.42 8.98 -14.88
N THR A 321 16.22 10.29 -14.86
CA THR A 321 16.25 11.03 -13.59
C THR A 321 14.84 11.16 -13.06
N ILE A 322 14.66 10.76 -11.83
CA ILE A 322 13.40 10.88 -11.08
C ILE A 322 13.58 11.87 -9.92
N TYR A 323 12.47 12.36 -9.37
CA TYR A 323 12.49 13.41 -8.36
C TYR A 323 11.49 13.15 -7.24
N ASP A 324 11.99 12.80 -6.07
CA ASP A 324 11.17 12.83 -4.86
C ASP A 324 11.05 14.25 -4.33
N THR A 325 9.88 14.60 -3.83
CA THR A 325 9.60 15.94 -3.32
C THR A 325 9.17 15.90 -1.85
N PHE A 326 9.61 16.89 -1.11
CA PHE A 326 9.37 16.99 0.32
C PHE A 326 8.91 18.40 0.71
N GLY A 327 7.92 18.45 1.60
CA GLY A 327 7.60 19.60 2.41
C GLY A 327 7.80 19.27 3.87
N ARG A 328 8.57 20.07 4.61
CA ARG A 328 8.85 19.84 6.03
C ARG A 328 8.26 20.92 6.90
N LEU A 329 7.61 20.52 7.98
CA LEU A 329 7.22 21.40 9.07
C LEU A 329 8.01 21.03 10.31
N ARG A 330 9.04 21.81 10.61
CA ARG A 330 9.98 21.50 11.70
C ARG A 330 9.28 21.52 13.06
N GLY A 331 9.53 20.51 13.86
CA GLY A 331 9.05 20.38 15.22
C GLY A 331 9.62 21.43 16.18
N THR A 332 8.86 21.80 17.19
CA THR A 332 9.24 22.82 18.18
C THR A 332 10.03 22.24 19.37
N GLU A 333 9.85 20.96 19.68
CA GLU A 333 10.48 20.32 20.86
C GLU A 333 11.43 19.18 20.46
N PHE A 334 11.03 18.39 19.45
CA PHE A 334 11.78 17.24 18.96
C PHE A 334 12.02 17.38 17.46
N PRO A 335 12.83 18.36 17.03
CA PRO A 335 13.00 18.70 15.60
C PRO A 335 13.65 17.58 14.77
N ASP A 336 14.37 16.66 15.41
CA ASP A 336 15.04 15.54 14.74
C ASP A 336 14.11 14.31 14.63
N GLU A 337 13.09 14.18 15.49
CA GLU A 337 12.10 13.11 15.38
C GLU A 337 11.12 13.38 14.23
N MET A 338 10.94 12.38 13.35
CA MET A 338 10.18 12.54 12.11
C MET A 338 8.92 11.67 12.09
N VAL A 339 7.79 12.30 11.80
CA VAL A 339 6.54 11.62 11.40
C VAL A 339 6.38 11.87 9.90
N ILE A 340 6.29 10.80 9.12
CA ILE A 340 6.38 10.88 7.66
C ILE A 340 5.05 10.41 7.05
N VAL A 341 4.49 11.19 6.15
CA VAL A 341 3.40 10.78 5.27
C VAL A 341 3.84 10.91 3.83
N GLY A 342 3.54 9.91 3.01
CA GLY A 342 3.91 9.93 1.61
C GLY A 342 3.01 9.08 0.74
N GLY A 343 3.01 9.38 -0.55
CA GLY A 343 2.39 8.62 -1.61
C GLY A 343 3.10 8.90 -2.92
N HIS A 344 3.04 7.98 -3.85
CA HIS A 344 3.68 8.22 -5.13
C HIS A 344 2.90 9.21 -5.99
N ARG A 345 3.57 9.72 -6.99
CA ARG A 345 3.05 10.78 -7.85
C ARG A 345 3.13 10.41 -9.32
N ASP A 346 3.98 9.44 -9.68
CA ASP A 346 4.03 8.88 -11.02
C ASP A 346 2.85 7.94 -11.27
N ALA A 347 2.54 7.71 -12.54
CA ALA A 347 1.42 6.87 -12.97
C ALA A 347 1.70 6.25 -14.33
N TRP A 348 1.04 5.13 -14.66
CA TRP A 348 1.10 4.55 -16.02
C TRP A 348 0.25 5.30 -17.04
N GLY A 349 -0.51 6.27 -16.60
CA GLY A 349 -1.40 7.11 -17.40
C GLY A 349 -1.61 8.49 -16.77
N PRO A 350 -2.83 9.03 -16.84
CA PRO A 350 -3.21 10.25 -16.12
C PRO A 350 -3.29 10.06 -14.60
N GLY A 351 -3.55 8.85 -14.10
CA GLY A 351 -3.39 8.44 -12.72
C GLY A 351 -4.25 9.17 -11.71
N ALA A 352 -5.51 9.49 -12.04
CA ALA A 352 -6.37 10.26 -11.14
C ALA A 352 -6.68 9.49 -9.84
N ASP A 353 -6.79 8.17 -9.93
CA ASP A 353 -6.89 7.24 -8.80
C ASP A 353 -5.49 6.84 -8.33
N ASP A 354 -4.73 6.23 -9.21
CA ASP A 354 -3.41 5.66 -8.96
C ASP A 354 -2.29 6.52 -9.61
N ASN A 355 -1.65 7.47 -8.86
CA ASN A 355 -1.91 7.73 -7.43
C ASN A 355 -2.03 9.24 -7.15
N ILE A 356 -2.71 9.97 -8.01
CA ILE A 356 -2.98 11.38 -7.69
C ILE A 356 -3.93 11.49 -6.48
N SER A 357 -4.80 10.50 -6.25
CA SER A 357 -5.68 10.49 -5.06
C SER A 357 -4.88 10.53 -3.76
N GLY A 358 -3.82 9.71 -3.65
CA GLY A 358 -2.91 9.72 -2.51
C GLY A 358 -2.07 10.99 -2.43
N THR A 359 -1.50 11.44 -3.55
CA THR A 359 -0.75 12.71 -3.62
C THR A 359 -1.60 13.88 -3.12
N VAL A 360 -2.88 13.96 -3.50
CA VAL A 360 -3.81 15.00 -3.05
C VAL A 360 -4.09 14.90 -1.55
N SER A 361 -4.24 13.69 -1.01
CA SER A 361 -4.42 13.48 0.43
C SER A 361 -3.23 13.99 1.24
N VAL A 362 -1.99 13.75 0.77
CA VAL A 362 -0.76 14.32 1.35
C VAL A 362 -0.75 15.84 1.28
N MET A 363 -1.15 16.43 0.15
CA MET A 363 -1.20 17.88 -0.05
C MET A 363 -2.25 18.55 0.84
N GLU A 364 -3.43 17.95 1.00
CA GLU A 364 -4.48 18.47 1.89
C GLU A 364 -4.02 18.49 3.36
N ALA A 365 -3.37 17.43 3.82
CA ALA A 365 -2.78 17.38 5.15
C ALA A 365 -1.67 18.44 5.31
N ALA A 366 -0.77 18.57 4.32
CA ALA A 366 0.30 19.57 4.33
C ALA A 366 -0.25 21.01 4.43
N ARG A 367 -1.31 21.33 3.67
CA ARG A 367 -2.01 22.61 3.72
C ARG A 367 -2.64 22.85 5.09
N ALA A 368 -3.26 21.83 5.68
CA ALA A 368 -3.88 21.92 6.99
C ALA A 368 -2.85 22.27 8.07
N PHE A 369 -1.75 21.53 8.13
CA PHE A 369 -0.67 21.80 9.09
C PHE A 369 0.00 23.15 8.88
N ALA A 370 0.26 23.53 7.64
CA ALA A 370 0.83 24.85 7.33
C ALA A 370 -0.10 25.98 7.76
N THR A 371 -1.41 25.79 7.62
CA THR A 371 -2.42 26.79 8.07
C THR A 371 -2.44 26.87 9.60
N ALA A 372 -2.50 25.77 10.32
CA ALA A 372 -2.44 25.75 11.78
C ALA A 372 -1.13 26.34 12.32
N ALA A 373 0.00 26.07 11.67
CA ALA A 373 1.30 26.60 12.05
C ALA A 373 1.38 28.12 11.94
N ARG A 374 0.75 28.75 10.93
CA ARG A 374 0.65 30.23 10.80
C ARG A 374 -0.19 30.84 11.93
N GLU A 375 -1.10 30.07 12.51
CA GLU A 375 -1.92 30.47 13.66
C GLU A 375 -1.23 30.18 15.01
N GLY A 376 0.03 29.74 14.98
CA GLY A 376 0.82 29.43 16.18
C GLY A 376 0.72 27.99 16.68
N MET A 377 -0.11 27.16 16.05
CA MET A 377 -0.29 25.75 16.41
C MET A 377 0.71 24.87 15.64
N ARG A 378 1.94 24.78 16.16
CA ARG A 378 3.02 24.03 15.53
C ARG A 378 3.17 22.62 16.17
N PRO A 379 3.56 21.61 15.39
CA PRO A 379 3.81 20.26 15.92
C PRO A 379 5.06 20.25 16.81
N ARG A 380 5.10 19.30 17.76
CA ARG A 380 6.26 19.09 18.62
C ARG A 380 7.38 18.36 17.88
N ARG A 381 7.03 17.37 17.04
CA ARG A 381 7.94 16.61 16.16
C ARG A 381 7.88 17.15 14.74
N THR A 382 8.94 16.97 13.99
CA THR A 382 8.96 17.33 12.56
C THR A 382 7.99 16.43 11.77
N ILE A 383 7.19 17.07 10.92
CA ILE A 383 6.34 16.35 9.98
C ILE A 383 6.96 16.48 8.58
N VAL A 384 7.06 15.36 7.89
CA VAL A 384 7.57 15.28 6.52
C VAL A 384 6.42 14.84 5.61
N PHE A 385 6.07 15.69 4.66
CA PHE A 385 5.12 15.41 3.58
C PHE A 385 5.92 15.08 2.34
N ALA A 386 5.88 13.81 1.91
CA ALA A 386 6.67 13.31 0.79
C ALA A 386 5.77 12.97 -0.40
N THR A 387 6.27 13.18 -1.63
CA THR A 387 5.71 12.53 -2.80
C THR A 387 6.81 11.84 -3.58
N TRP A 388 6.62 10.54 -3.82
CA TRP A 388 7.60 9.67 -4.43
C TRP A 388 7.45 9.65 -5.96
N ASP A 389 8.53 9.33 -6.64
CA ASP A 389 8.56 9.15 -8.09
C ASP A 389 8.98 7.72 -8.43
N ALA A 390 8.51 7.18 -9.54
CA ALA A 390 8.83 5.84 -10.03
C ALA A 390 8.44 4.69 -9.07
N GLU A 391 7.39 4.83 -8.31
CA GLU A 391 6.78 3.72 -7.55
C GLU A 391 6.40 2.59 -8.48
N GLU A 392 5.69 2.93 -9.57
CA GLU A 392 5.14 2.05 -10.59
C GLU A 392 6.17 1.14 -11.29
N TRP A 393 7.44 1.47 -11.15
CA TRP A 393 8.56 0.70 -11.70
C TRP A 393 9.18 -0.28 -10.70
N GLY A 394 8.66 -0.35 -9.48
CA GLY A 394 9.13 -1.22 -8.41
C GLY A 394 9.53 -0.45 -7.16
N LEU A 395 8.68 0.45 -6.67
CA LEU A 395 8.84 1.23 -5.43
C LEU A 395 10.17 2.02 -5.41
N VAL A 396 10.55 2.58 -6.58
CA VAL A 396 11.95 3.04 -6.75
C VAL A 396 12.23 4.27 -5.89
N GLY A 397 11.50 5.37 -6.05
CA GLY A 397 11.82 6.63 -5.36
C GLY A 397 11.84 6.49 -3.84
N SER A 398 10.80 5.94 -3.25
CA SER A 398 10.72 5.72 -1.80
C SER A 398 11.84 4.81 -1.28
N THR A 399 12.17 3.74 -2.02
CA THR A 399 13.26 2.82 -1.67
C THR A 399 14.61 3.52 -1.71
N GLU A 400 14.88 4.29 -2.77
CA GLU A 400 16.13 5.03 -2.92
C GLU A 400 16.31 6.07 -1.80
N TRP A 401 15.21 6.76 -1.44
CA TRP A 401 15.26 7.71 -0.33
C TRP A 401 15.47 7.02 1.02
N VAL A 402 14.79 5.90 1.26
CA VAL A 402 14.97 5.12 2.50
C VAL A 402 16.40 4.59 2.62
N GLN A 403 17.00 4.14 1.53
CA GLN A 403 18.40 3.69 1.52
C GLN A 403 19.37 4.85 1.74
N LEU A 404 19.09 6.03 1.16
CA LEU A 404 19.88 7.24 1.35
C LEU A 404 19.85 7.72 2.81
N MET A 405 18.68 7.66 3.44
CA MET A 405 18.40 8.18 4.78
C MET A 405 18.43 7.10 5.88
N ARG A 406 18.89 5.90 5.55
CA ARG A 406 18.81 4.68 6.39
C ARG A 406 19.10 4.91 7.87
N ASP A 407 20.23 5.55 8.16
CA ASP A 407 20.71 5.70 9.54
C ASP A 407 19.86 6.72 10.31
N SER A 408 19.54 7.86 9.69
CA SER A 408 18.65 8.87 10.29
C SER A 408 17.25 8.31 10.51
N LEU A 409 16.70 7.58 9.54
CA LEU A 409 15.37 6.99 9.68
C LEU A 409 15.30 5.96 10.81
N LYS A 410 16.31 5.12 10.96
CA LYS A 410 16.40 4.17 12.08
C LYS A 410 16.49 4.85 13.44
N ALA A 411 17.14 6.00 13.52
CA ALA A 411 17.31 6.73 14.77
C ALA A 411 16.08 7.58 15.13
N GLU A 412 15.42 8.18 14.12
CA GLU A 412 14.58 9.36 14.31
C GLU A 412 13.13 9.17 13.83
N ALA A 413 12.86 8.22 12.92
CA ALA A 413 11.52 8.03 12.41
C ALA A 413 10.57 7.46 13.48
N VAL A 414 9.40 8.11 13.61
CA VAL A 414 8.32 7.66 14.49
C VAL A 414 7.43 6.69 13.75
N ALA A 415 6.89 7.07 12.59
CA ALA A 415 6.04 6.23 11.76
C ALA A 415 6.06 6.71 10.30
N TYR A 416 5.73 5.82 9.40
CA TYR A 416 5.41 6.14 8.01
C TYR A 416 3.92 5.91 7.74
N TYR A 417 3.28 6.88 7.11
CA TYR A 417 1.89 6.78 6.69
C TYR A 417 1.81 6.79 5.17
N ASN A 418 1.43 5.66 4.60
CA ASN A 418 1.31 5.46 3.15
C ASN A 418 -0.02 5.98 2.64
N GLN A 419 0.00 6.66 1.50
CA GLN A 419 -1.18 7.15 0.80
C GLN A 419 -1.12 6.70 -0.65
N ASP A 420 -1.88 5.63 -0.97
CA ASP A 420 -1.88 5.00 -2.27
C ASP A 420 -3.28 4.51 -2.61
N GLU A 421 -3.83 4.92 -3.79
CA GLU A 421 -5.22 4.71 -4.20
C GLU A 421 -6.23 5.08 -3.09
N SER A 422 -6.00 6.22 -2.43
CA SER A 422 -6.59 6.48 -1.11
C SER A 422 -7.99 7.11 -1.13
N ALA A 423 -8.56 7.46 -2.30
CA ALA A 423 -9.82 8.21 -2.35
C ALA A 423 -10.73 7.93 -3.55
N ALA A 424 -10.80 6.68 -4.05
CA ALA A 424 -11.59 6.32 -5.22
C ALA A 424 -12.92 5.59 -4.90
N GLY A 425 -13.60 5.95 -3.82
CA GLY A 425 -14.87 5.31 -3.46
C GLY A 425 -15.37 5.67 -2.08
N ARG A 426 -16.24 4.83 -1.53
CA ARG A 426 -16.86 5.03 -0.22
C ARG A 426 -16.59 3.89 0.76
N SER A 427 -15.88 2.84 0.34
CA SER A 427 -15.56 1.70 1.19
C SER A 427 -14.25 1.95 1.91
N PHE A 428 -14.31 2.26 3.20
CA PHE A 428 -13.13 2.54 4.00
C PHE A 428 -12.38 1.26 4.38
N GLY A 429 -11.07 1.28 4.20
CA GLY A 429 -10.13 0.27 4.66
C GLY A 429 -8.93 0.87 5.38
N ALA A 430 -8.33 0.09 6.28
CA ALA A 430 -7.09 0.46 6.94
C ALA A 430 -6.19 -0.76 7.12
N GLY A 431 -4.89 -0.56 6.87
CA GLY A 431 -3.82 -1.51 7.12
C GLY A 431 -2.74 -0.89 8.01
N GLY A 432 -1.93 -1.72 8.64
CA GLY A 432 -0.83 -1.20 9.42
C GLY A 432 -0.26 -2.16 10.45
N THR A 433 0.80 -1.72 11.11
CA THR A 433 1.44 -2.48 12.17
C THR A 433 0.55 -2.55 13.42
N ALA A 434 0.59 -3.69 14.11
CA ALA A 434 -0.27 -3.93 15.27
C ALA A 434 -0.05 -2.91 16.41
N THR A 435 1.14 -2.32 16.49
CA THR A 435 1.47 -1.26 17.46
C THR A 435 0.65 0.01 17.28
N LEU A 436 0.19 0.31 16.06
CA LEU A 436 -0.54 1.53 15.72
C LEU A 436 -2.07 1.33 15.60
N GLN A 437 -2.58 0.11 15.80
CA GLN A 437 -4.01 -0.16 15.62
C GLN A 437 -4.93 0.69 16.53
N GLY A 438 -4.51 0.95 17.76
CA GLY A 438 -5.25 1.78 18.71
C GLY A 438 -5.35 3.23 18.26
N LEU A 439 -4.26 3.77 17.69
CA LEU A 439 -4.20 5.10 17.09
C LEU A 439 -5.19 5.23 15.94
N ILE A 440 -5.14 4.30 14.97
CA ILE A 440 -6.00 4.32 13.78
C ILE A 440 -7.49 4.27 14.17
N ARG A 441 -7.87 3.32 15.05
CA ARG A 441 -9.25 3.22 15.54
C ARG A 441 -9.71 4.48 16.27
N SER A 442 -8.83 5.07 17.08
CA SER A 442 -9.13 6.31 17.78
C SER A 442 -9.28 7.50 16.82
N ALA A 443 -8.42 7.63 15.82
CA ALA A 443 -8.48 8.70 14.82
C ALA A 443 -9.74 8.61 13.95
N THR A 444 -10.10 7.40 13.49
CA THR A 444 -11.32 7.19 12.68
C THR A 444 -12.62 7.51 13.43
N ARG A 445 -12.61 7.53 14.77
CA ARG A 445 -13.76 8.02 15.58
C ARG A 445 -13.91 9.55 15.53
N SER A 446 -12.82 10.27 15.28
CA SER A 446 -12.80 11.75 15.28
C SER A 446 -13.12 12.35 13.90
N VAL A 447 -13.12 11.55 12.83
CA VAL A 447 -13.35 12.03 11.45
C VAL A 447 -14.69 11.52 10.94
N GLN A 448 -15.45 12.43 10.32
CA GLN A 448 -16.76 12.13 9.75
C GLN A 448 -16.64 11.32 8.45
N MET A 449 -17.52 10.34 8.29
CA MET A 449 -17.65 9.57 7.05
C MET A 449 -18.07 10.46 5.87
N PRO A 450 -17.46 10.35 4.67
CA PRO A 450 -17.85 11.13 3.50
C PRO A 450 -19.35 11.06 3.20
N GLY A 451 -20.01 12.22 3.19
CA GLY A 451 -21.43 12.32 2.85
C GLY A 451 -22.40 11.73 3.87
N ASP A 452 -21.97 11.45 5.10
CA ASP A 452 -22.80 10.94 6.20
C ASP A 452 -22.57 11.74 7.49
N THR A 453 -23.39 11.51 8.53
CA THR A 453 -23.27 12.17 9.84
C THR A 453 -22.46 11.34 10.84
N GLY A 454 -22.26 10.05 10.60
CA GLY A 454 -21.47 9.16 11.46
C GLY A 454 -19.96 9.30 11.23
N SER A 455 -19.17 8.75 12.15
CA SER A 455 -17.71 8.68 12.02
C SER A 455 -17.28 7.58 11.05
N ILE A 456 -16.05 7.70 10.50
CA ILE A 456 -15.43 6.63 9.70
C ILE A 456 -15.42 5.32 10.48
N TYR A 457 -15.12 5.37 11.80
CA TYR A 457 -15.11 4.17 12.65
C TYR A 457 -16.45 3.43 12.68
N GLU A 458 -17.57 4.15 12.79
CA GLU A 458 -18.89 3.54 12.84
C GLU A 458 -19.24 2.79 11.56
N TYR A 459 -18.76 3.28 10.40
CA TYR A 459 -18.90 2.58 9.12
C TYR A 459 -17.96 1.39 9.02
N TRP A 460 -16.71 1.56 9.37
CA TRP A 460 -15.70 0.51 9.33
C TRP A 460 -16.02 -0.67 10.26
N ALA A 461 -16.65 -0.40 11.41
CA ALA A 461 -17.07 -1.43 12.37
C ALA A 461 -18.34 -2.20 11.96
N ARG A 462 -19.08 -1.74 10.94
CA ARG A 462 -20.27 -2.46 10.45
C ARG A 462 -19.85 -3.78 9.81
N PRO A 463 -20.64 -4.88 9.98
CA PRO A 463 -20.41 -6.09 9.20
C PRO A 463 -20.48 -5.75 7.71
N ALA A 464 -19.44 -6.12 6.95
CA ALA A 464 -19.40 -5.90 5.52
C ALA A 464 -20.65 -6.49 4.85
N GLN A 465 -21.41 -5.69 4.15
CA GLN A 465 -22.52 -6.17 3.32
C GLN A 465 -21.95 -6.96 2.14
N ALA A 466 -22.65 -7.98 1.68
CA ALA A 466 -22.16 -8.90 0.65
C ALA A 466 -21.77 -8.23 -0.68
N GLY A 467 -22.13 -6.95 -0.87
CA GLY A 467 -21.74 -6.11 -2.01
C GLY A 467 -20.40 -5.39 -1.83
N ASP A 468 -20.00 -5.07 -0.60
CA ASP A 468 -18.82 -4.22 -0.31
C ASP A 468 -17.51 -4.99 -0.39
N MET A 469 -17.54 -6.30 -0.10
CA MET A 469 -16.35 -7.17 -0.10
C MET A 469 -15.72 -7.41 -1.48
N ALA A 470 -16.41 -7.06 -2.56
CA ALA A 470 -15.91 -7.26 -3.92
C ALA A 470 -15.16 -6.03 -4.48
N ALA A 471 -15.19 -4.90 -3.79
CA ALA A 471 -14.60 -3.65 -4.26
C ALA A 471 -13.09 -3.52 -3.99
N THR A 472 -12.58 -4.21 -2.97
CA THR A 472 -11.19 -4.05 -2.49
C THR A 472 -10.16 -4.97 -3.16
N SER A 473 -10.54 -5.76 -4.18
CA SER A 473 -9.69 -6.86 -4.68
C SER A 473 -9.29 -6.80 -6.15
N ALA A 474 -9.66 -5.78 -6.90
CA ALA A 474 -9.34 -5.76 -8.33
C ALA A 474 -7.92 -5.24 -8.63
N GLY A 475 -7.35 -4.40 -7.80
CA GLY A 475 -6.01 -3.82 -7.98
C GLY A 475 -4.90 -4.52 -7.18
N ARG A 476 -5.19 -4.93 -5.95
CA ARG A 476 -4.22 -5.63 -5.08
C ARG A 476 -4.71 -7.03 -4.80
N GLY A 477 -3.82 -8.03 -4.93
CA GLY A 477 -4.14 -9.45 -4.72
C GLY A 477 -4.93 -9.65 -3.44
N ALA A 478 -6.17 -10.13 -3.57
CA ALA A 478 -7.09 -10.31 -2.46
C ALA A 478 -6.40 -11.08 -1.33
N ALA A 479 -6.16 -10.40 -0.23
CA ALA A 479 -5.83 -11.06 1.01
C ALA A 479 -6.96 -12.05 1.33
N ASN A 480 -6.65 -13.33 1.38
CA ASN A 480 -7.57 -14.42 1.66
C ASN A 480 -8.28 -14.23 3.00
N GLY A 481 -9.34 -13.44 3.01
CA GLY A 481 -10.34 -13.43 4.05
C GLY A 481 -11.21 -14.67 3.92
N GLY A 482 -10.78 -15.79 4.51
CA GLY A 482 -11.50 -17.06 4.50
C GLY A 482 -12.96 -16.87 4.89
N ARG A 483 -13.89 -17.27 4.01
CA ARG A 483 -15.31 -17.36 4.29
C ARG A 483 -15.53 -18.30 5.48
N ARG A 484 -15.75 -17.75 6.68
CA ARG A 484 -16.42 -18.50 7.74
C ARG A 484 -17.91 -18.52 7.43
N ARG A 485 -18.44 -19.68 7.04
CA ARG A 485 -19.86 -19.98 7.18
C ARG A 485 -20.18 -19.93 8.68
N GLY A 486 -20.88 -18.88 9.12
CA GLY A 486 -21.44 -18.79 10.46
C GLY A 486 -22.52 -19.86 10.59
N GLY A 487 -22.34 -20.80 11.52
CA GLY A 487 -23.40 -21.68 11.96
C GLY A 487 -24.48 -20.90 12.74
N PRO A 488 -25.68 -21.50 12.98
CA PRO A 488 -26.83 -20.84 13.60
C PRO A 488 -26.62 -20.26 15.02
N ASP A 489 -25.51 -20.58 15.69
CA ASP A 489 -25.22 -20.13 17.06
C ASP A 489 -24.54 -18.74 17.17
N ALA A 490 -24.30 -18.05 16.06
CA ALA A 490 -23.71 -16.70 16.08
C ALA A 490 -24.69 -15.59 16.54
N ALA A 491 -25.98 -15.88 16.59
CA ALA A 491 -27.02 -14.89 16.86
C ALA A 491 -27.21 -14.52 18.36
N ARG A 492 -26.46 -15.12 19.28
CA ARG A 492 -26.61 -14.90 20.74
C ARG A 492 -25.40 -14.31 21.46
N ARG A 493 -24.36 -13.83 20.79
CA ARG A 493 -23.23 -13.16 21.45
C ARG A 493 -23.33 -11.66 21.28
N SER A 494 -23.68 -11.02 22.38
CA SER A 494 -23.54 -9.60 22.78
C SER A 494 -23.68 -8.51 21.70
N GLN A 495 -24.48 -7.49 22.02
CA GLN A 495 -24.65 -6.20 21.33
C GLN A 495 -23.38 -5.30 21.30
N GLN A 496 -22.19 -5.84 21.42
CA GLN A 496 -20.97 -5.09 21.21
C GLN A 496 -20.62 -5.16 19.72
N ILE A 497 -20.61 -4.03 19.05
CA ILE A 497 -20.07 -3.87 17.70
C ILE A 497 -18.63 -4.39 17.77
N PRO A 498 -18.28 -5.43 16.98
CA PRO A 498 -16.91 -5.95 16.99
C PRO A 498 -15.95 -4.85 16.54
N GLU A 499 -14.80 -4.74 17.19
CA GLU A 499 -13.76 -3.80 16.76
C GLU A 499 -13.33 -4.11 15.32
N PRO A 500 -13.25 -3.09 14.44
CA PRO A 500 -12.81 -3.31 13.07
C PRO A 500 -11.37 -3.80 13.05
N ARG A 501 -11.09 -4.75 12.14
CA ARG A 501 -9.77 -5.33 11.99
C ARG A 501 -8.94 -4.50 11.03
N LEU A 502 -7.68 -4.25 11.42
CA LEU A 502 -6.66 -3.79 10.47
C LEU A 502 -6.29 -4.92 9.51
N GLY A 503 -6.08 -4.54 8.23
CA GLY A 503 -5.36 -5.37 7.27
C GLY A 503 -3.87 -5.40 7.61
N ASP A 504 -3.22 -6.48 7.22
CA ASP A 504 -1.76 -6.57 7.27
C ASP A 504 -1.18 -5.87 6.04
N LEU A 505 -0.03 -5.21 6.18
CA LEU A 505 0.70 -4.63 5.05
C LEU A 505 1.28 -5.75 4.18
N GLY A 506 0.90 -5.79 2.92
CA GLY A 506 1.36 -6.79 1.95
C GLY A 506 2.64 -6.36 1.23
N GLY A 507 2.59 -6.41 -0.10
CA GLY A 507 3.61 -5.85 -1.00
C GLY A 507 3.00 -4.86 -1.98
N GLY A 508 3.83 -4.17 -2.74
CA GLY A 508 3.41 -3.35 -3.88
C GLY A 508 2.96 -1.95 -3.51
N SER A 509 3.57 -1.31 -2.49
CA SER A 509 3.47 0.12 -2.25
C SER A 509 4.63 0.65 -1.40
N ASP A 510 4.78 1.97 -1.31
CA ASP A 510 5.92 2.71 -0.76
C ASP A 510 6.23 2.45 0.72
N PHE A 511 5.34 1.82 1.48
CA PHE A 511 5.63 1.39 2.85
C PHE A 511 6.74 0.32 2.92
N ALA A 512 7.05 -0.38 1.82
CA ALA A 512 7.99 -1.50 1.82
C ALA A 512 9.39 -1.09 2.30
N GLY A 513 9.93 0.04 1.85
CA GLY A 513 11.20 0.57 2.31
C GLY A 513 11.22 0.86 3.81
N PHE A 514 10.15 1.43 4.33
CA PHE A 514 10.03 1.77 5.75
C PHE A 514 9.80 0.54 6.62
N TYR A 515 8.83 -0.29 6.29
CA TYR A 515 8.41 -1.42 7.11
C TYR A 515 9.22 -2.69 6.84
N ASN A 516 9.24 -3.16 5.58
CA ASN A 516 9.89 -4.44 5.27
C ASN A 516 11.42 -4.36 5.37
N TYR A 517 12.01 -3.19 5.06
CA TYR A 517 13.46 -3.01 5.07
C TYR A 517 13.99 -2.45 6.40
N LEU A 518 13.34 -1.43 7.02
CA LEU A 518 13.79 -0.79 8.26
C LEU A 518 13.05 -1.21 9.52
N GLY A 519 11.83 -1.77 9.41
CA GLY A 519 10.98 -2.12 10.55
C GLY A 519 10.31 -0.91 11.21
N ILE A 520 10.19 0.21 10.51
CA ILE A 520 9.50 1.41 11.01
C ILE A 520 7.99 1.14 10.99
N PRO A 521 7.27 1.38 12.10
CA PRO A 521 5.82 1.24 12.14
C PRO A 521 5.15 2.00 11.00
N SER A 522 4.28 1.33 10.25
CA SER A 522 3.67 1.90 9.05
C SER A 522 2.15 1.72 9.06
N ILE A 523 1.46 2.66 8.41
CA ILE A 523 0.00 2.75 8.29
C ILE A 523 -0.36 2.95 6.82
N GLU A 524 -1.53 2.45 6.44
CA GLU A 524 -2.20 2.74 5.18
C GLU A 524 -3.70 2.87 5.44
N THR A 525 -4.35 3.89 4.89
CA THR A 525 -5.81 4.05 4.92
C THR A 525 -6.31 4.55 3.59
N GLY A 526 -7.59 4.33 3.31
CA GLY A 526 -8.20 4.87 2.11
C GLY A 526 -9.66 4.47 1.92
N PHE A 527 -10.29 5.13 0.95
CA PHE A 527 -11.63 4.86 0.47
C PHE A 527 -11.55 4.28 -0.94
N SER A 528 -11.99 3.05 -1.10
CA SER A 528 -11.99 2.35 -2.39
C SER A 528 -13.38 2.19 -2.97
N GLY A 529 -13.44 1.98 -4.28
CA GLY A 529 -14.64 1.72 -5.05
C GLY A 529 -14.44 0.58 -6.04
N ARG A 530 -15.40 0.40 -6.95
CA ARG A 530 -15.28 -0.53 -8.07
C ARG A 530 -14.89 0.24 -9.32
N SER A 531 -13.75 -0.11 -9.88
CA SER A 531 -13.27 0.46 -11.14
C SER A 531 -12.55 -0.58 -11.98
N GLY A 532 -12.44 -0.35 -13.27
CA GLY A 532 -11.64 -1.15 -14.18
C GLY A 532 -10.49 -0.37 -14.81
N TRP A 533 -10.31 0.91 -14.45
CA TRP A 533 -9.32 1.79 -15.08
C TRP A 533 -7.91 1.68 -14.50
N TYR A 534 -7.68 0.85 -13.48
CA TYR A 534 -6.37 0.66 -12.86
C TYR A 534 -5.26 0.47 -13.92
N HIS A 535 -4.21 1.30 -13.85
CA HIS A 535 -3.04 1.32 -14.75
C HIS A 535 -3.37 1.54 -16.24
N SER A 536 -4.51 2.15 -16.56
CA SER A 536 -4.93 2.39 -17.94
C SER A 536 -4.84 3.87 -18.35
N ALA A 537 -5.02 4.14 -19.64
CA ALA A 537 -5.15 5.51 -20.12
C ALA A 537 -6.46 6.18 -19.69
N TYR A 538 -7.39 5.42 -19.09
CA TYR A 538 -8.70 5.91 -18.67
C TYR A 538 -8.80 6.15 -17.16
N ASP A 539 -7.71 6.01 -16.42
CA ASP A 539 -7.60 6.54 -15.06
C ASP A 539 -7.48 8.07 -15.10
N THR A 540 -8.58 8.73 -15.45
CA THR A 540 -8.64 10.16 -15.75
C THR A 540 -9.39 10.94 -14.67
N TYR A 541 -9.16 12.26 -14.63
CA TYR A 541 -9.99 13.16 -13.85
C TYR A 541 -11.49 12.97 -14.13
N THR A 542 -11.89 12.77 -15.40
CA THR A 542 -13.30 12.56 -15.79
C THR A 542 -13.87 11.25 -15.22
N ALA A 543 -13.10 10.18 -15.24
CA ALA A 543 -13.49 8.90 -14.65
C ALA A 543 -13.64 9.03 -13.12
N MET A 544 -12.68 9.69 -12.46
CA MET A 544 -12.71 9.96 -11.03
C MET A 544 -13.95 10.80 -10.64
N GLU A 545 -14.20 11.92 -11.33
CA GLU A 545 -15.33 12.81 -11.05
C GLU A 545 -16.68 12.11 -11.24
N ARG A 546 -16.80 11.23 -12.24
CA ARG A 546 -18.07 10.56 -12.56
C ARG A 546 -18.33 9.32 -11.71
N PHE A 547 -17.32 8.54 -11.38
CA PHE A 547 -17.50 7.21 -10.83
C PHE A 547 -16.64 6.91 -9.60
N GLY A 548 -15.43 7.47 -9.50
CA GLY A 548 -14.52 7.24 -8.39
C GLY A 548 -14.98 7.95 -7.12
N ASP A 549 -14.87 9.26 -7.09
CA ASP A 549 -15.33 10.09 -5.95
C ASP A 549 -16.12 11.31 -6.44
N PRO A 550 -17.38 11.12 -6.87
CA PRO A 550 -18.24 12.23 -7.27
C PRO A 550 -18.36 13.28 -6.16
N GLY A 551 -17.91 14.52 -6.47
CA GLY A 551 -17.87 15.62 -5.54
C GLY A 551 -16.69 15.64 -4.58
N TYR A 552 -15.68 14.74 -4.73
CA TYR A 552 -14.42 14.74 -3.98
C TYR A 552 -14.56 14.67 -2.46
N LEU A 553 -15.61 14.01 -1.99
CA LEU A 553 -15.91 13.90 -0.56
C LEU A 553 -14.94 12.96 0.17
N SER A 554 -14.53 11.87 -0.48
CA SER A 554 -13.58 10.91 0.07
C SER A 554 -12.18 11.49 0.11
N HIS A 555 -11.76 12.24 -0.91
CA HIS A 555 -10.49 12.99 -0.89
C HIS A 555 -10.42 13.96 0.30
N ALA A 556 -11.46 14.75 0.52
CA ALA A 556 -11.49 15.67 1.65
C ALA A 556 -11.49 14.95 3.01
N ALA A 557 -12.19 13.82 3.12
CA ALA A 557 -12.25 13.03 4.35
C ALA A 557 -10.91 12.32 4.63
N GLU A 558 -10.25 11.78 3.61
CA GLU A 558 -8.93 11.17 3.75
C GLU A 558 -7.89 12.21 4.17
N GLY A 559 -7.87 13.38 3.55
CA GLY A 559 -7.00 14.49 3.96
C GLY A 559 -7.19 14.89 5.43
N ARG A 560 -8.44 14.86 5.95
CA ARG A 560 -8.74 15.08 7.36
C ARG A 560 -8.21 13.95 8.25
N LEU A 561 -8.40 12.70 7.84
CA LEU A 561 -7.94 11.53 8.59
C LEU A 561 -6.41 11.50 8.67
N VAL A 562 -5.74 11.75 7.54
CA VAL A 562 -4.27 11.89 7.49
C VAL A 562 -3.80 12.96 8.46
N ALA A 563 -4.41 14.15 8.44
CA ALA A 563 -4.03 15.25 9.34
C ALA A 563 -4.21 14.87 10.82
N VAL A 564 -5.30 14.21 11.20
CA VAL A 564 -5.55 13.76 12.59
C VAL A 564 -4.53 12.72 13.04
N ILE A 565 -4.25 11.70 12.24
CA ILE A 565 -3.27 10.65 12.59
C ILE A 565 -1.88 11.25 12.74
N MET A 566 -1.47 12.10 11.78
CA MET A 566 -0.16 12.77 11.81
C MET A 566 -0.03 13.69 13.02
N ALA A 567 -1.09 14.40 13.40
CA ALA A 567 -1.09 15.27 14.57
C ALA A 567 -0.86 14.49 15.86
N ARG A 568 -1.59 13.38 16.03
CA ARG A 568 -1.42 12.52 17.21
C ARG A 568 -0.02 11.92 17.32
N LEU A 569 0.56 11.49 16.21
CA LEU A 569 1.94 11.01 16.17
C LEU A 569 2.95 12.11 16.49
N ALA A 570 2.74 13.31 15.94
CA ALA A 570 3.66 14.43 16.10
C ALA A 570 3.62 15.08 17.49
N ASN A 571 2.45 15.04 18.17
CA ASN A 571 2.24 15.81 19.40
C ASN A 571 2.14 14.98 20.67
N ALA A 572 2.02 13.66 20.58
CA ALA A 572 1.92 12.80 21.77
C ALA A 572 3.11 13.02 22.71
N ASP A 573 2.83 13.11 24.01
CA ASP A 573 3.86 13.15 25.07
C ASP A 573 4.68 11.86 25.07
N ILE A 574 3.98 10.73 24.95
CA ILE A 574 4.57 9.41 24.70
C ILE A 574 4.00 8.87 23.40
N VAL A 575 4.86 8.43 22.46
CA VAL A 575 4.43 7.86 21.19
C VAL A 575 3.31 6.81 21.41
N PRO A 576 2.21 6.87 20.64
CA PRO A 576 0.99 6.09 20.94
C PRO A 576 1.09 4.63 20.45
N TYR A 577 2.20 3.96 20.75
CA TYR A 577 2.42 2.56 20.43
C TYR A 577 1.81 1.64 21.47
N ASP A 578 1.21 0.52 21.01
CA ASP A 578 0.68 -0.55 21.87
C ASP A 578 1.43 -1.86 21.62
N PHE A 579 2.50 -2.08 22.38
CA PHE A 579 3.28 -3.33 22.32
C PHE A 579 2.54 -4.52 22.93
N ALA A 580 1.52 -4.29 23.76
CA ALA A 580 0.64 -5.37 24.21
C ALA A 580 -0.19 -5.91 23.02
N ALA A 581 -0.66 -5.02 22.15
CA ALA A 581 -1.35 -5.40 20.91
C ALA A 581 -0.44 -6.18 19.98
N LEU A 582 0.81 -5.73 19.78
CA LEU A 582 1.81 -6.46 18.98
C LEU A 582 2.07 -7.86 19.55
N GLY A 583 2.22 -7.98 20.89
CA GLY A 583 2.42 -9.27 21.54
C GLY A 583 1.21 -10.21 21.37
N ARG A 584 -0.02 -9.71 21.49
CA ARG A 584 -1.23 -10.49 21.18
C ARG A 584 -1.24 -10.97 19.74
N TYR A 585 -0.96 -10.07 18.82
CA TYR A 585 -0.97 -10.33 17.38
C TYR A 585 0.06 -11.40 16.99
N LEU A 586 1.31 -11.28 17.44
CA LEU A 586 2.37 -12.27 17.22
C LEU A 586 2.03 -13.64 17.81
N GLY A 587 1.40 -13.66 18.99
CA GLY A 587 0.92 -14.90 19.60
C GLY A 587 -0.19 -15.58 18.79
N GLU A 588 -1.09 -14.80 18.18
CA GLU A 588 -2.12 -15.30 17.25
C GLU A 588 -1.49 -15.88 15.98
N LEU A 589 -0.52 -15.18 15.38
CA LEU A 589 0.18 -15.65 14.18
C LEU A 589 0.90 -16.99 14.40
N ALA A 590 1.54 -17.15 15.55
CA ALA A 590 2.29 -18.37 15.89
C ALA A 590 1.40 -19.51 16.43
N SER A 591 0.08 -19.33 16.52
CA SER A 591 -0.82 -20.35 17.08
C SER A 591 -1.03 -21.50 16.10
N PRO A 592 -0.72 -22.74 16.48
CA PRO A 592 -0.97 -23.91 15.65
C PRO A 592 -2.47 -24.24 15.50
N VAL A 593 -3.32 -23.66 16.35
CA VAL A 593 -4.79 -23.82 16.33
C VAL A 593 -5.47 -22.77 15.47
N ALA A 594 -4.74 -21.71 15.07
CA ALA A 594 -5.25 -20.70 14.16
C ALA A 594 -4.95 -21.13 12.71
N PRO A 595 -5.84 -21.90 12.03
CA PRO A 595 -5.58 -22.44 10.70
C PRO A 595 -5.60 -21.35 9.62
N LEU A 596 -5.43 -20.09 9.98
CA LEU A 596 -5.77 -18.96 9.15
C LEU A 596 -4.57 -18.19 8.60
N ARG A 597 -3.33 -18.47 9.03
CA ARG A 597 -2.20 -17.61 8.63
C ARG A 597 -0.91 -18.32 8.24
N ILE A 598 -0.72 -19.57 8.63
CA ILE A 598 0.30 -20.47 8.06
C ILE A 598 -0.44 -21.66 7.45
N HIS A 599 -0.89 -21.53 6.22
CA HIS A 599 -1.58 -22.57 5.46
C HIS A 599 -0.62 -23.64 4.92
N GLU A 600 0.51 -23.85 5.58
CA GLU A 600 1.54 -24.71 5.09
C GLU A 600 1.36 -26.13 5.63
N PRO A 601 1.58 -27.16 4.80
CA PRO A 601 1.63 -28.51 5.27
C PRO A 601 2.76 -28.65 6.30
N ASP A 602 2.58 -29.54 7.28
CA ASP A 602 3.59 -29.87 8.28
C ASP A 602 3.94 -28.82 9.35
N VAL A 603 3.09 -27.82 9.63
CA VAL A 603 3.26 -26.88 10.75
C VAL A 603 3.51 -27.62 12.08
N SER A 604 2.94 -28.81 12.25
CA SER A 604 3.16 -29.67 13.43
C SER A 604 4.63 -30.05 13.67
N ARG A 605 5.45 -30.09 12.62
CA ARG A 605 6.90 -30.45 12.70
C ARG A 605 7.74 -29.34 13.31
N VAL A 606 7.21 -28.12 13.46
CA VAL A 606 7.85 -26.96 14.10
C VAL A 606 7.06 -26.48 15.33
N ALA A 607 6.14 -27.30 15.84
CA ALA A 607 5.30 -26.92 16.97
C ALA A 607 6.08 -26.54 18.25
N PRO A 608 7.22 -27.18 18.61
CA PRO A 608 8.01 -26.76 19.75
C PRO A 608 8.58 -25.34 19.59
N GLU A 609 9.11 -25.01 18.42
CA GLU A 609 9.69 -23.69 18.14
C GLU A 609 8.59 -22.61 18.02
N LEU A 610 7.43 -22.94 17.48
CA LEU A 610 6.27 -22.03 17.50
C LEU A 610 5.79 -21.77 18.95
N ALA A 611 5.86 -22.76 19.84
CA ALA A 611 5.58 -22.53 21.24
C ALA A 611 6.59 -21.55 21.89
N GLU A 612 7.86 -21.57 21.49
CA GLU A 612 8.85 -20.55 21.92
C GLU A 612 8.49 -19.14 21.42
N VAL A 613 8.01 -19.02 20.15
CA VAL A 613 7.50 -17.75 19.60
C VAL A 613 6.30 -17.27 20.40
N GLN A 614 5.35 -18.15 20.73
CA GLN A 614 4.19 -17.80 21.57
C GLN A 614 4.59 -17.33 22.98
N GLN A 615 5.56 -18.01 23.61
CA GLN A 615 6.08 -17.60 24.91
C GLN A 615 6.75 -16.21 24.85
N ALA A 616 7.55 -15.97 23.82
CA ALA A 616 8.15 -14.66 23.59
C ALA A 616 7.10 -13.56 23.34
N ALA A 617 6.06 -13.86 22.56
CA ALA A 617 4.92 -12.99 22.30
C ALA A 617 4.11 -12.68 23.58
N ALA A 618 3.91 -13.68 24.45
CA ALA A 618 3.27 -13.49 25.75
C ALA A 618 4.11 -12.60 26.68
N ALA A 619 5.45 -12.76 26.67
CA ALA A 619 6.36 -11.89 27.40
C ALA A 619 6.28 -10.44 26.90
N LEU A 620 6.29 -10.23 25.58
CA LEU A 620 6.10 -8.90 24.97
C LEU A 620 4.75 -8.29 25.34
N ARG A 621 3.66 -9.08 25.28
CA ARG A 621 2.35 -8.62 25.72
C ARG A 621 2.39 -8.13 27.17
N SER A 622 2.98 -8.92 28.06
CA SER A 622 3.08 -8.57 29.48
C SER A 622 3.94 -7.32 29.71
N ALA A 623 5.03 -7.14 28.96
CA ALA A 623 5.84 -5.93 28.99
C ALA A 623 5.03 -4.71 28.52
N GLY A 624 4.30 -4.86 27.41
CA GLY A 624 3.41 -3.81 26.89
C GLY A 624 2.28 -3.46 27.84
N ASP A 625 1.63 -4.45 28.49
CA ASP A 625 0.58 -4.20 29.48
C ASP A 625 1.14 -3.41 30.69
N ARG A 626 2.33 -3.79 31.21
CA ARG A 626 3.01 -3.03 32.29
C ARG A 626 3.33 -1.60 31.88
N PHE A 627 3.87 -1.42 30.67
CA PHE A 627 4.18 -0.11 30.13
C PHE A 627 2.90 0.74 30.00
N ASN A 628 1.84 0.22 29.40
CA ASN A 628 0.58 0.93 29.19
C ASN A 628 -0.02 1.40 30.52
N LEU A 629 -0.07 0.52 31.53
CA LEU A 629 -0.59 0.87 32.87
C LEU A 629 0.22 2.00 33.52
N LEU A 630 1.55 1.94 33.47
CA LEU A 630 2.42 2.97 34.05
C LEU A 630 2.28 4.29 33.26
N ARG A 631 2.37 4.24 31.95
CA ARG A 631 2.18 5.38 31.05
C ARG A 631 0.88 6.12 31.36
N ASP A 632 -0.24 5.42 31.37
CA ASP A 632 -1.56 6.02 31.54
C ASP A 632 -1.70 6.63 32.94
N SER A 633 -1.13 5.98 33.97
CA SER A 633 -1.09 6.52 35.34
C SER A 633 -0.26 7.81 35.42
N LEU A 634 0.91 7.86 34.79
CA LEU A 634 1.80 9.02 34.83
C LEU A 634 1.25 10.18 34.00
N LEU A 635 0.74 9.89 32.81
CA LEU A 635 0.08 10.89 31.97
C LEU A 635 -1.14 11.49 32.66
N GLY A 636 -1.95 10.66 33.33
CA GLY A 636 -3.13 11.14 34.09
C GLY A 636 -2.80 12.11 35.24
N ARG A 637 -1.60 11.99 35.84
CA ARG A 637 -1.11 12.90 36.87
C ARG A 637 -0.37 14.13 36.34
N GLY A 638 0.13 14.07 35.13
CA GLY A 638 0.96 15.12 34.55
C GLY A 638 2.40 15.16 35.09
N ASP A 639 2.84 14.12 35.80
CA ASP A 639 4.13 14.03 36.51
C ASP A 639 5.17 13.31 35.63
N LEU A 640 5.59 13.94 34.54
CA LEU A 640 6.61 13.36 33.65
C LEU A 640 7.69 14.40 33.35
N SER A 641 8.96 14.05 33.62
CA SER A 641 10.05 14.90 33.20
C SER A 641 10.37 14.76 31.73
N ALA A 642 10.92 15.82 31.15
CA ALA A 642 11.33 15.82 29.76
C ALA A 642 12.42 14.76 29.46
N SER A 643 13.30 14.46 30.43
CA SER A 643 14.36 13.45 30.27
C SER A 643 13.81 12.03 30.20
N ALA A 644 12.86 11.66 31.09
CA ALA A 644 12.23 10.35 31.07
C ALA A 644 11.40 10.14 29.80
N LEU A 645 10.64 11.17 29.38
CA LEU A 645 9.92 11.16 28.13
C LEU A 645 10.84 10.93 26.92
N ALA A 646 11.98 11.63 26.84
CA ALA A 646 12.92 11.50 25.76
C ALA A 646 13.52 10.07 25.67
N ILE A 647 13.90 9.49 26.84
CA ILE A 647 14.43 8.12 26.90
C ILE A 647 13.36 7.11 26.51
N ALA A 648 12.16 7.20 27.10
CA ALA A 648 11.07 6.27 26.82
C ALA A 648 10.66 6.33 25.34
N ASN A 649 10.49 7.51 24.77
CA ASN A 649 10.12 7.67 23.35
C ASN A 649 11.21 7.09 22.41
N ARG A 650 12.50 7.34 22.71
CA ARG A 650 13.60 6.75 21.94
C ARG A 650 13.54 5.22 22.00
N ASP A 651 13.39 4.64 23.19
CA ASP A 651 13.40 3.19 23.38
C ASP A 651 12.19 2.53 22.69
N LEU A 652 11.02 3.17 22.72
CA LEU A 652 9.84 2.69 22.00
C LEU A 652 10.00 2.70 20.49
N ARG A 653 10.57 3.79 19.91
CA ARG A 653 10.82 3.86 18.46
C ARG A 653 11.81 2.80 17.98
N GLN A 654 12.78 2.43 18.83
CA GLN A 654 13.79 1.42 18.51
C GLN A 654 13.33 -0.02 18.76
N ALA A 655 12.12 -0.23 19.29
CA ALA A 655 11.65 -1.55 19.67
C ALA A 655 11.24 -2.41 18.46
N GLU A 656 10.32 -1.92 17.63
CA GLU A 656 9.79 -2.68 16.48
C GLU A 656 10.85 -2.97 15.41
N PRO A 657 11.81 -2.07 15.10
CA PRO A 657 12.93 -2.37 14.20
C PRO A 657 13.77 -3.60 14.59
N LYS A 658 13.75 -4.05 15.85
CA LYS A 658 14.40 -5.29 16.29
C LYS A 658 13.80 -6.56 15.66
N LEU A 659 12.60 -6.48 15.10
CA LEU A 659 11.97 -7.56 14.33
C LEU A 659 12.54 -7.70 12.91
N THR A 660 13.48 -6.86 12.53
CA THR A 660 14.19 -6.98 11.26
C THR A 660 15.53 -7.72 11.41
N ARG A 661 15.98 -8.36 10.32
CA ARG A 661 17.25 -9.07 10.22
C ARG A 661 18.11 -8.45 9.11
N PRO A 662 19.40 -8.11 9.36
CA PRO A 662 20.24 -7.44 8.36
C PRO A 662 20.34 -8.20 7.03
N GLU A 663 20.42 -9.53 7.07
CA GLU A 663 20.59 -10.41 5.91
C GLU A 663 19.30 -10.54 5.08
N GLY A 664 18.16 -10.13 5.64
CA GLY A 664 16.85 -10.33 5.02
C GLY A 664 16.42 -11.79 4.96
N LEU A 665 15.35 -12.05 4.20
CA LEU A 665 14.86 -13.40 3.93
C LEU A 665 15.75 -14.11 2.89
N PRO A 666 15.85 -15.44 2.91
CA PRO A 666 16.59 -16.21 1.92
C PRO A 666 16.16 -15.86 0.49
N GLY A 667 17.15 -15.44 -0.34
CA GLY A 667 16.88 -14.99 -1.73
C GLY A 667 16.20 -13.63 -1.89
N ARG A 668 15.85 -12.97 -0.78
CA ARG A 668 15.20 -11.65 -0.78
C ARG A 668 15.81 -10.74 0.28
N PRO A 669 17.04 -10.23 0.08
CA PRO A 669 17.79 -9.48 1.10
C PRO A 669 17.16 -8.13 1.48
N PHE A 670 16.29 -7.58 0.62
CA PHE A 670 15.52 -6.37 0.92
C PHE A 670 14.42 -6.63 1.97
N MET A 671 13.82 -7.82 1.98
CA MET A 671 12.77 -8.20 2.93
C MET A 671 13.40 -8.58 4.28
N LYS A 672 13.60 -7.59 5.15
CA LYS A 672 14.30 -7.76 6.45
C LYS A 672 13.35 -8.00 7.62
N ASN A 673 12.08 -7.61 7.50
CA ASN A 673 11.07 -7.81 8.53
C ASN A 673 10.64 -9.27 8.61
N LEU A 674 10.62 -9.84 9.82
CA LEU A 674 10.28 -11.24 10.06
C LEU A 674 8.81 -11.46 10.46
N VAL A 675 8.02 -10.39 10.59
CA VAL A 675 6.59 -10.48 10.93
C VAL A 675 5.75 -10.59 9.67
N PHE A 676 6.03 -9.73 8.69
CA PHE A 676 5.37 -9.70 7.39
C PHE A 676 6.35 -9.46 6.26
N ALA A 677 6.06 -10.08 5.13
CA ALA A 677 6.62 -9.74 3.84
C ALA A 677 5.59 -9.99 2.74
N SER A 678 5.83 -9.46 1.54
CA SER A 678 5.09 -9.90 0.36
C SER A 678 5.33 -11.40 0.14
N ASP A 679 4.29 -12.14 -0.23
CA ASP A 679 4.42 -13.57 -0.57
C ASP A 679 5.25 -13.72 -1.84
N ARG A 680 6.32 -14.54 -1.79
CA ARG A 680 7.24 -14.74 -2.92
C ARG A 680 6.57 -15.36 -4.17
N ASP A 681 5.42 -16.05 -3.98
CA ASP A 681 4.70 -16.73 -5.06
C ASP A 681 3.43 -15.98 -5.47
N ASN A 682 3.12 -14.87 -4.76
CA ASN A 682 2.01 -13.98 -5.08
C ASN A 682 2.47 -12.54 -5.39
N GLY A 683 3.44 -12.00 -4.65
CA GLY A 683 3.99 -10.64 -4.79
C GLY A 683 3.19 -9.54 -4.10
N TYR A 684 1.86 -9.57 -4.13
CA TYR A 684 0.98 -8.61 -3.45
C TYR A 684 0.49 -9.11 -2.10
N ALA A 685 0.12 -10.38 -2.02
CA ALA A 685 -0.40 -10.93 -0.79
C ALA A 685 0.65 -10.89 0.32
N ASN A 686 0.16 -10.74 1.53
CA ASN A 686 0.97 -10.80 2.72
C ASN A 686 1.23 -12.25 3.14
N VAL A 687 2.46 -12.56 3.52
CA VAL A 687 2.81 -13.77 4.25
C VAL A 687 3.25 -13.40 5.66
N ALA A 688 2.55 -13.94 6.65
CA ALA A 688 2.91 -13.81 8.05
C ALA A 688 4.03 -14.79 8.41
N LEU A 689 4.97 -14.34 9.26
CA LEU A 689 6.14 -15.12 9.69
C LEU A 689 6.91 -15.72 8.48
N PRO A 690 7.30 -14.87 7.50
CA PRO A 690 7.72 -15.32 6.18
C PRO A 690 8.87 -16.32 6.19
N GLY A 691 9.85 -16.16 7.06
CA GLY A 691 10.97 -17.09 7.18
C GLY A 691 10.52 -18.51 7.52
N ILE A 692 9.53 -18.65 8.41
CA ILE A 692 8.95 -19.94 8.82
C ILE A 692 8.07 -20.51 7.71
N ALA A 693 7.13 -19.69 7.20
CA ALA A 693 6.16 -20.12 6.21
C ALA A 693 6.83 -20.58 4.91
N GLU A 694 7.80 -19.82 4.40
CA GLU A 694 8.54 -20.18 3.19
C GLU A 694 9.42 -21.42 3.37
N ALA A 695 10.02 -21.60 4.55
CA ALA A 695 10.80 -22.80 4.84
C ALA A 695 9.92 -24.05 4.87
N LEU A 696 8.70 -23.96 5.43
CA LEU A 696 7.73 -25.05 5.42
C LEU A 696 7.27 -25.37 3.99
N ARG A 697 7.01 -24.35 3.18
CA ARG A 697 6.65 -24.50 1.76
C ARG A 697 7.74 -25.23 0.96
N ASP A 698 9.01 -24.97 1.28
CA ASP A 698 10.16 -25.63 0.68
C ASP A 698 10.46 -27.00 1.29
N ASN A 699 9.64 -27.47 2.26
CA ASN A 699 9.87 -28.69 3.05
C ASN A 699 11.25 -28.69 3.77
N ASP A 700 11.79 -27.51 4.09
CA ASP A 700 13.06 -27.34 4.82
C ASP A 700 12.77 -27.12 6.32
N ILE A 701 12.47 -28.21 7.03
CA ILE A 701 12.12 -28.16 8.45
C ILE A 701 13.26 -27.61 9.32
N PRO A 702 14.55 -27.99 9.10
CA PRO A 702 15.64 -27.40 9.87
C PRO A 702 15.74 -25.87 9.72
N ARG A 703 15.44 -25.33 8.53
CA ARG A 703 15.37 -23.89 8.30
C ARG A 703 14.18 -23.29 9.06
N ALA A 704 13.00 -23.86 8.94
CA ALA A 704 11.80 -23.37 9.63
C ALA A 704 12.01 -23.30 11.15
N GLN A 705 12.68 -24.29 11.75
CA GLN A 705 13.04 -24.30 13.16
C GLN A 705 14.03 -23.19 13.52
N ARG A 706 15.05 -22.93 12.69
CA ARG A 706 16.00 -21.83 12.91
C ARG A 706 15.30 -20.46 12.82
N GLU A 707 14.44 -20.27 11.82
CA GLU A 707 13.66 -19.05 11.62
C GLU A 707 12.74 -18.77 12.82
N ALA A 708 12.06 -19.78 13.35
CA ALA A 708 11.21 -19.62 14.51
C ALA A 708 12.00 -19.23 15.78
N ARG A 709 13.17 -19.84 16.00
CA ARG A 709 14.04 -19.47 17.14
C ARG A 709 14.63 -18.07 17.00
N ASP A 710 15.05 -17.64 15.80
CA ASP A 710 15.51 -16.26 15.55
C ASP A 710 14.38 -15.25 15.83
N LEU A 711 13.17 -15.50 15.30
CA LEU A 711 12.02 -14.67 15.57
C LEU A 711 11.70 -14.57 17.08
N ALA A 712 11.68 -15.70 17.79
CA ALA A 712 11.45 -15.73 19.24
C ALA A 712 12.50 -14.90 20.01
N ALA A 713 13.77 -14.97 19.62
CA ALA A 713 14.84 -14.18 20.21
C ALA A 713 14.63 -12.68 19.96
N ARG A 714 14.22 -12.29 18.76
CA ARG A 714 13.94 -10.88 18.42
C ARG A 714 12.71 -10.34 19.17
N ILE A 715 11.65 -11.11 19.28
CA ILE A 715 10.47 -10.72 20.08
C ILE A 715 10.87 -10.49 21.56
N ARG A 716 11.74 -11.33 22.13
CA ARG A 716 12.27 -11.10 23.49
C ARG A 716 13.10 -9.81 23.55
N ALA A 717 13.87 -9.48 22.52
CA ALA A 717 14.63 -8.23 22.47
C ALA A 717 13.70 -7.01 22.39
N VAL A 718 12.55 -7.10 21.69
CA VAL A 718 11.50 -6.07 21.73
C VAL A 718 10.93 -5.93 23.15
N ALA A 719 10.60 -7.05 23.82
CA ALA A 719 10.08 -7.03 25.19
C ALA A 719 11.06 -6.34 26.17
N THR A 720 12.36 -6.66 26.05
CA THR A 720 13.43 -6.03 26.84
C THR A 720 13.50 -4.52 26.60
N GLN A 721 13.35 -4.09 25.33
CA GLN A 721 13.37 -2.66 25.01
C GLN A 721 12.16 -1.91 25.60
N VAL A 722 10.97 -2.55 25.60
CA VAL A 722 9.76 -1.99 26.20
C VAL A 722 9.89 -1.92 27.73
N ASP A 723 10.51 -2.93 28.36
CA ASP A 723 10.81 -2.90 29.79
C ASP A 723 11.83 -1.76 30.11
N GLY A 724 12.82 -1.51 29.26
CA GLY A 724 13.73 -0.37 29.39
C GLY A 724 12.99 0.97 29.37
N ALA A 725 12.05 1.16 28.44
CA ALA A 725 11.17 2.34 28.44
C ALA A 725 10.34 2.46 29.71
N THR A 726 9.85 1.33 30.24
CA THR A 726 9.11 1.29 31.53
C THR A 726 9.98 1.74 32.68
N ASP A 727 11.22 1.27 32.75
CA ASP A 727 12.17 1.61 33.82
C ASP A 727 12.59 3.08 33.76
N ALA A 728 12.76 3.65 32.55
CA ALA A 728 13.01 5.08 32.37
C ALA A 728 11.90 5.94 33.01
N LEU A 729 10.64 5.54 32.83
CA LEU A 729 9.50 6.23 33.44
C LEU A 729 9.38 6.03 34.94
N ARG A 730 9.91 4.93 35.51
CA ARG A 730 9.90 4.65 36.97
C ARG A 730 10.98 5.40 37.75
N THR A 731 12.14 5.65 37.16
CA THR A 731 13.30 6.20 37.85
C THR A 731 13.03 7.59 38.43
N GLU A 732 12.01 8.28 37.98
CA GLU A 732 11.62 9.61 38.49
C GLU A 732 10.59 9.58 39.60
N GLN A 733 10.10 8.41 40.03
CA GLN A 733 9.22 8.29 41.20
C GLN A 733 10.01 8.16 42.52
N ARG A 734 11.35 8.10 42.44
CA ARG A 734 12.25 8.04 43.58
C ARG A 734 12.96 9.40 43.81
#